data_a76b09c6f1a51fd9ea987701c1e37784
#
_entry.id   a76b09c6f1a51fd9ea987701c1e37784
#
_cell.length_a   1.000
_cell.length_b   1.000
_cell.length_c   1.000
_cell.angle_alpha   90.00
_cell.angle_beta   90.00
_cell.angle_gamma   90.00
#
_symmetry.space_group_name_H-M   'P 1'
#
loop_
_entity.id
_entity.type
_entity.pdbx_description
1 polymer ?
#
loop_
_entity_poly.entity_id
_entity_poly.type
_entity_poly.pdbx_seq_one_letter_code
_entity_poly.pdbx_strand_id
1 'polypeptide(L)'
;MQFIHVMMLLGLLAIAIPIIIQLLTRRHQRKIMWGALISLKDSMKKRRKRVLLEEILLLACRCLIPALLALGFARPFIQPNSPIPWAVVMPIILAAVALLGISFALWNYPKWRRRAMTVAIVLLTLASVAILFERRLNLKRFGRGAAKDVVLVIDASASMSMLSDGESNFEHAKKEARKYIEEAPRGTSFSIILGGPVAQVLNPVPIEDKRVLIDTLERVHITDGTMQIMHTLTSAAVTLASGHNAVKQIVIIGDGQVEGWNIDSSERWQTIKQIFGTLPMEPTVIWRTLPLPTSIRNLSVSEVTLSRKVIGTDRQVRIQATVVNTGSEAVTPENVTLTIGSKVIKATEMRQLEPGASQTFNFDHVFEKPGSTMITAKVVANDDLPSDDSFRYIVPVMDNLKVLVVEGTPSPDVYRRSATFVSLALRPEMAKLVAAATASNGAGDEERDFLLETTVKDFSMLNSIQSFDAYSVVILANVPRMSDEVYNTLASYVARGGGLLVLPGARADKEQYNNWLYNGKSVLPIKLGEWKQPDTVAVLRDAEKSSEANTADGQVLKAEPAHIDPFSFSHDALRTLRYRNDLMAVAPLLYWELDEGMSGETYVAGRFNNHKPFVAIKQLERGTVALSAIPFDISVSDIVAKKTFVPMVHELVYHLARPISPELNTIPSDSATLLLTPQLTTSTNEADGSGNEGLVGQYYKTKDFTGMPIKKVDKKIQFYWGENVPLPGIPADYFSIEWIGSIIPPETNQYSFKLKADDYATLLLRNEDGEFTEVVSVNCGEKESSSIFMKQGVAYPIRIKYSEVNQGAQIQFEWRKSGDHYKVVESSYLSPTAVRGAGMGDIVQVKDPFGDVFHAEIYHSDNGMVLGISRSLMPGIYTVNIPDTIKTYLGSIVTEENTVVFSVAAGVSESHMEAISLDQTELLTNYIVLSVAHKEEDVLKAIHGQAFGKEIWRVLAFAAFLFLIAEVILTRWIAIQRRTGEKIDVEFKNDKLQATDSFKENLKKVRSKEI
;
A
#
# COMPACT_ATOMS: atom_id res chain seq x y z
N MET A 1 25.81 -10.74 -31.14
CA MET A 1 25.53 -11.99 -30.44
C MET A 1 25.78 -11.71 -28.96
N GLN A 2 24.77 -11.77 -28.12
CA GLN A 2 24.88 -11.57 -26.68
C GLN A 2 24.66 -12.89 -25.95
N PHE A 3 25.17 -13.03 -24.75
CA PHE A 3 25.01 -14.23 -23.91
C PHE A 3 24.17 -13.90 -22.70
N ILE A 4 23.18 -14.74 -22.41
CA ILE A 4 22.29 -14.55 -21.27
C ILE A 4 23.01 -14.86 -19.96
N HIS A 5 23.78 -15.95 -19.97
CA HIS A 5 24.52 -16.40 -18.79
C HIS A 5 26.03 -16.33 -19.06
N VAL A 6 26.62 -15.13 -19.00
CA VAL A 6 28.05 -14.91 -19.30
C VAL A 6 28.97 -15.75 -18.40
N MET A 7 28.59 -15.96 -17.13
CA MET A 7 29.37 -16.82 -16.20
C MET A 7 29.48 -18.27 -16.66
N MET A 8 28.55 -18.79 -17.47
CA MET A 8 28.64 -20.14 -18.01
C MET A 8 29.73 -20.29 -19.07
N LEU A 9 30.28 -19.20 -19.61
CA LEU A 9 31.47 -19.23 -20.48
C LEU A 9 32.73 -19.72 -19.74
N LEU A 10 32.78 -19.64 -18.40
CA LEU A 10 33.83 -20.28 -17.60
C LEU A 10 33.85 -21.79 -17.79
N GLY A 11 32.74 -22.39 -18.22
CA GLY A 11 32.68 -23.81 -18.64
C GLY A 11 33.61 -24.15 -19.80
N LEU A 12 34.11 -23.18 -20.59
CA LEU A 12 35.13 -23.40 -21.63
C LEU A 12 36.46 -23.88 -21.04
N LEU A 13 36.75 -23.62 -19.77
CA LEU A 13 37.91 -24.16 -19.05
C LEU A 13 37.89 -25.71 -19.00
N ALA A 14 36.72 -26.33 -19.12
CA ALA A 14 36.56 -27.77 -19.17
C ALA A 14 37.24 -28.41 -20.42
N ILE A 15 37.57 -27.60 -21.47
CA ILE A 15 38.37 -28.05 -22.62
C ILE A 15 39.77 -28.51 -22.18
N ALA A 16 40.29 -27.95 -21.09
CA ALA A 16 41.61 -28.36 -20.56
C ALA A 16 41.60 -29.82 -20.06
N ILE A 17 40.48 -30.36 -19.63
CA ILE A 17 40.38 -31.72 -19.04
C ILE A 17 40.79 -32.80 -20.03
N PRO A 18 40.21 -32.92 -21.26
CA PRO A 18 40.64 -33.86 -22.23
C PRO A 18 42.11 -33.71 -22.63
N ILE A 19 42.63 -32.48 -22.73
CA ILE A 19 44.03 -32.19 -23.07
C ILE A 19 44.95 -32.67 -21.94
N ILE A 20 44.66 -32.40 -20.71
CA ILE A 20 45.45 -32.83 -19.53
C ILE A 20 45.46 -34.36 -19.46
N ILE A 21 44.28 -35.00 -19.62
CA ILE A 21 44.22 -36.49 -19.65
C ILE A 21 45.06 -37.06 -20.77
N GLN A 22 45.07 -36.47 -21.97
CA GLN A 22 45.86 -36.89 -23.10
C GLN A 22 47.37 -36.72 -22.84
N LEU A 23 47.78 -35.64 -22.17
CA LEU A 23 49.19 -35.40 -21.80
C LEU A 23 49.66 -36.37 -20.73
N LEU A 24 48.83 -36.65 -19.71
CA LEU A 24 49.16 -37.58 -18.64
C LEU A 24 49.21 -39.06 -19.08
N THR A 25 48.39 -39.42 -20.08
CA THR A 25 48.34 -40.78 -20.62
C THR A 25 49.43 -41.09 -21.65
N ARG A 26 50.25 -40.09 -22.01
CA ARG A 26 51.47 -40.34 -22.86
C ARG A 26 52.45 -41.17 -22.07
N ARG A 27 52.41 -42.52 -22.27
CA ARG A 27 53.42 -43.46 -21.71
C ARG A 27 54.77 -43.14 -22.24
N HIS A 28 55.75 -43.03 -21.35
CA HIS A 28 57.18 -42.98 -21.70
C HIS A 28 57.54 -44.34 -22.36
N GLN A 29 57.72 -44.35 -23.68
CA GLN A 29 58.24 -45.55 -24.42
C GLN A 29 59.72 -45.66 -24.15
N ARG A 30 60.11 -46.77 -23.48
CA ARG A 30 61.53 -47.13 -23.39
C ARG A 30 62.06 -47.41 -24.78
N LYS A 31 63.14 -46.74 -25.18
CA LYS A 31 63.87 -47.03 -26.44
C LYS A 31 64.60 -48.31 -26.26
N ILE A 32 64.24 -49.38 -27.00
CA ILE A 32 64.96 -50.63 -27.14
C ILE A 32 65.64 -50.56 -28.46
N MET A 33 66.97 -50.70 -28.47
CA MET A 33 67.74 -50.74 -29.67
C MET A 33 67.72 -52.17 -30.30
N TRP A 34 67.09 -52.31 -31.44
CA TRP A 34 66.96 -53.57 -32.11
C TRP A 34 67.53 -53.46 -33.52
N GLY A 35 68.47 -54.44 -33.93
CA GLY A 35 69.32 -54.36 -35.15
C GLY A 35 68.57 -54.47 -36.49
N ALA A 36 67.28 -54.91 -36.54
CA ALA A 36 66.51 -55.11 -37.79
C ALA A 36 65.65 -53.89 -38.20
N LEU A 37 65.97 -52.66 -37.72
CA LEU A 37 65.14 -51.46 -37.80
C LEU A 37 65.14 -50.80 -39.22
N ILE A 38 66.06 -51.14 -40.13
CA ILE A 38 66.21 -50.36 -41.34
C ILE A 38 65.09 -50.62 -42.37
N SER A 39 64.64 -51.86 -42.49
CA SER A 39 63.57 -52.25 -43.46
C SER A 39 62.16 -51.93 -42.97
N LEU A 40 61.97 -51.81 -41.69
CA LEU A 40 60.67 -51.46 -41.07
C LEU A 40 60.44 -49.94 -40.92
N LYS A 41 61.43 -49.10 -41.13
CA LYS A 41 61.41 -47.67 -40.84
C LYS A 41 60.42 -46.90 -41.69
N ASP A 42 60.19 -47.28 -42.92
CA ASP A 42 59.28 -46.56 -43.85
C ASP A 42 57.81 -46.98 -43.66
N SER A 43 57.55 -48.25 -43.34
CA SER A 43 56.18 -48.69 -42.98
C SER A 43 55.73 -48.16 -41.62
N MET A 44 56.70 -48.11 -40.68
CA MET A 44 56.44 -47.53 -39.36
C MET A 44 56.17 -46.02 -39.40
N LYS A 45 56.81 -45.25 -40.28
CA LYS A 45 56.57 -43.80 -40.45
C LYS A 45 55.17 -43.53 -40.95
N LYS A 46 54.66 -44.32 -41.94
CA LYS A 46 53.26 -44.17 -42.43
C LYS A 46 52.26 -44.54 -41.34
N ARG A 47 52.44 -45.57 -40.54
CA ARG A 47 51.59 -46.08 -39.49
C ARG A 47 51.56 -45.08 -38.31
N ARG A 48 52.72 -44.54 -37.94
CA ARG A 48 52.83 -43.53 -36.86
C ARG A 48 52.05 -42.19 -37.14
N LYS A 49 52.17 -41.76 -38.40
CA LYS A 49 51.42 -40.57 -38.87
C LYS A 49 49.89 -40.80 -38.82
N ARG A 50 49.42 -42.00 -39.16
CA ARG A 50 47.99 -42.34 -39.13
C ARG A 50 47.49 -42.48 -37.73
N VAL A 51 48.17 -43.12 -36.80
CA VAL A 51 47.78 -43.25 -35.38
C VAL A 51 47.78 -41.90 -34.71
N LEU A 52 48.76 -41.03 -34.96
CA LEU A 52 48.83 -39.70 -34.44
C LEU A 52 47.65 -38.82 -34.90
N LEU A 53 47.20 -39.00 -36.13
CA LEU A 53 46.08 -38.29 -36.72
C LEU A 53 44.73 -38.76 -36.16
N GLU A 54 44.58 -40.08 -35.91
CA GLU A 54 43.45 -40.69 -35.24
C GLU A 54 43.32 -40.17 -33.80
N GLU A 55 44.41 -40.05 -33.05
CA GLU A 55 44.48 -39.54 -31.70
C GLU A 55 44.15 -38.03 -31.62
N ILE A 56 44.64 -37.21 -32.58
CA ILE A 56 44.34 -35.78 -32.68
C ILE A 56 42.86 -35.57 -33.02
N LEU A 57 42.30 -36.39 -33.92
CA LEU A 57 40.89 -36.26 -34.27
C LEU A 57 39.95 -36.59 -33.09
N LEU A 58 40.26 -37.67 -32.37
CA LEU A 58 39.55 -38.03 -31.14
C LEU A 58 39.67 -36.94 -30.08
N LEU A 59 40.86 -36.37 -29.88
CA LEU A 59 41.07 -35.26 -28.95
C LEU A 59 40.25 -34.05 -29.36
N ALA A 60 40.25 -33.72 -30.67
CA ALA A 60 39.45 -32.60 -31.19
C ALA A 60 37.92 -32.78 -30.90
N CYS A 61 37.40 -34.00 -31.14
CA CYS A 61 35.99 -34.31 -30.80
C CYS A 61 35.71 -34.15 -29.29
N ARG A 62 36.59 -34.65 -28.42
CA ARG A 62 36.48 -34.58 -26.96
C ARG A 62 36.59 -33.16 -26.42
N CYS A 63 37.39 -32.29 -27.06
CA CYS A 63 37.43 -30.86 -26.68
C CYS A 63 36.24 -30.07 -27.20
N LEU A 64 35.68 -30.46 -28.35
CA LEU A 64 34.55 -29.75 -28.95
C LEU A 64 33.22 -29.95 -28.19
N ILE A 65 33.03 -31.15 -27.61
CA ILE A 65 31.82 -31.47 -26.81
C ILE A 65 31.65 -30.50 -25.63
N PRO A 66 32.61 -30.37 -24.67
CA PRO A 66 32.46 -29.42 -23.56
C PRO A 66 32.43 -27.97 -24.03
N ALA A 67 33.09 -27.61 -25.13
CA ALA A 67 33.01 -26.29 -25.72
C ALA A 67 31.58 -25.94 -26.19
N LEU A 68 30.96 -26.87 -26.95
CA LEU A 68 29.56 -26.66 -27.42
C LEU A 68 28.56 -26.69 -26.28
N LEU A 69 28.75 -27.51 -25.25
CA LEU A 69 27.90 -27.51 -24.06
C LEU A 69 28.03 -26.21 -23.28
N ALA A 70 29.26 -25.72 -23.03
CA ALA A 70 29.49 -24.46 -22.34
C ALA A 70 28.85 -23.28 -23.10
N LEU A 71 28.99 -23.22 -24.42
CA LEU A 71 28.34 -22.25 -25.29
C LEU A 71 26.81 -22.41 -25.26
N GLY A 72 26.30 -23.65 -25.22
CA GLY A 72 24.86 -23.91 -25.10
C GLY A 72 24.28 -23.43 -23.79
N PHE A 73 24.93 -23.68 -22.64
CA PHE A 73 24.51 -23.20 -21.33
C PHE A 73 24.64 -21.68 -21.18
N ALA A 74 25.58 -21.04 -21.88
CA ALA A 74 25.70 -19.58 -21.94
C ALA A 74 24.52 -18.92 -22.69
N ARG A 75 23.64 -19.71 -23.36
CA ARG A 75 22.44 -19.28 -24.07
C ARG A 75 22.71 -18.08 -24.99
N PRO A 76 23.47 -18.25 -26.07
CA PRO A 76 23.74 -17.20 -27.03
C PRO A 76 22.47 -16.75 -27.73
N PHE A 77 22.30 -15.42 -27.80
CA PHE A 77 21.14 -14.74 -28.35
C PHE A 77 21.55 -13.88 -29.55
N ILE A 78 20.72 -13.92 -30.59
CA ILE A 78 20.93 -13.13 -31.82
C ILE A 78 19.90 -12.01 -31.82
N GLN A 79 20.36 -10.75 -31.83
CA GLN A 79 19.49 -9.58 -31.92
C GLN A 79 18.71 -9.55 -33.25
N PRO A 80 17.48 -9.00 -33.26
CA PRO A 80 16.63 -8.96 -34.46
C PRO A 80 17.25 -8.17 -35.61
N ASN A 81 18.05 -7.17 -35.32
CA ASN A 81 18.72 -6.31 -36.32
C ASN A 81 20.02 -6.89 -36.87
N SER A 82 20.37 -8.15 -36.57
CA SER A 82 21.56 -8.80 -37.12
C SER A 82 21.42 -8.90 -38.64
N PRO A 83 22.39 -8.38 -39.43
CA PRO A 83 22.35 -8.47 -40.89
C PRO A 83 22.51 -9.92 -41.39
N ILE A 84 22.93 -10.83 -40.54
CA ILE A 84 23.24 -12.23 -40.89
C ILE A 84 22.14 -13.18 -40.41
N PRO A 85 21.60 -14.07 -41.27
CA PRO A 85 20.59 -15.06 -40.85
C PRO A 85 21.22 -16.24 -40.10
N TRP A 86 21.74 -16.01 -38.91
CA TRP A 86 22.48 -16.96 -38.11
C TRP A 86 21.79 -18.31 -37.89
N ALA A 87 20.47 -18.33 -37.85
CA ALA A 87 19.70 -19.56 -37.68
C ALA A 87 19.86 -20.56 -38.83
N VAL A 88 20.16 -20.04 -40.04
CA VAL A 88 20.41 -20.84 -41.27
C VAL A 88 21.90 -21.01 -41.49
N VAL A 89 22.70 -19.98 -41.33
CA VAL A 89 24.13 -19.94 -41.61
C VAL A 89 24.92 -20.78 -40.62
N MET A 90 24.63 -20.77 -39.35
CA MET A 90 25.40 -21.54 -38.34
C MET A 90 25.34 -23.05 -38.52
N PRO A 91 24.19 -23.69 -38.77
CA PRO A 91 24.17 -25.14 -39.05
C PRO A 91 24.97 -25.50 -40.29
N ILE A 92 24.93 -24.64 -41.33
CA ILE A 92 25.69 -24.88 -42.59
C ILE A 92 27.18 -24.75 -42.35
N ILE A 93 27.65 -23.75 -41.60
CA ILE A 93 29.08 -23.60 -41.24
C ILE A 93 29.54 -24.78 -40.39
N LEU A 94 28.78 -25.19 -39.37
CA LEU A 94 29.10 -26.33 -38.52
C LEU A 94 29.22 -27.63 -39.34
N ALA A 95 28.29 -27.86 -40.27
CA ALA A 95 28.34 -29.01 -41.17
C ALA A 95 29.57 -28.95 -42.10
N ALA A 96 29.91 -27.76 -42.64
CA ALA A 96 31.09 -27.57 -43.47
C ALA A 96 32.38 -27.82 -42.69
N VAL A 97 32.51 -27.32 -41.45
CA VAL A 97 33.67 -27.54 -40.58
C VAL A 97 33.81 -29.04 -40.22
N ALA A 98 32.69 -29.72 -39.93
CA ALA A 98 32.68 -31.15 -39.66
C ALA A 98 33.18 -31.95 -40.91
N LEU A 99 32.71 -31.60 -42.12
CA LEU A 99 33.13 -32.22 -43.35
C LEU A 99 34.60 -31.94 -43.72
N LEU A 100 35.11 -30.75 -43.39
CA LEU A 100 36.55 -30.44 -43.52
C LEU A 100 37.36 -31.30 -42.54
N GLY A 101 36.93 -31.49 -41.31
CA GLY A 101 37.54 -32.41 -40.35
C GLY A 101 37.56 -33.86 -40.87
N ILE A 102 36.43 -34.32 -41.39
CA ILE A 102 36.30 -35.65 -42.01
C ILE A 102 37.21 -35.75 -43.27
N SER A 103 37.28 -34.72 -44.07
CA SER A 103 38.15 -34.71 -45.26
C SER A 103 39.65 -34.87 -44.91
N PHE A 104 40.01 -34.26 -43.77
CA PHE A 104 41.37 -34.40 -43.23
C PHE A 104 41.63 -35.81 -42.68
N ALA A 105 40.65 -36.43 -42.06
CA ALA A 105 40.75 -37.83 -41.62
C ALA A 105 40.81 -38.82 -42.76
N LEU A 106 40.18 -38.49 -43.89
CA LEU A 106 40.21 -39.32 -45.14
C LEU A 106 41.48 -39.11 -46.03
N TRP A 107 42.58 -38.69 -45.45
CA TRP A 107 43.80 -38.37 -46.17
C TRP A 107 44.29 -39.54 -47.12
N ASN A 108 44.12 -40.77 -46.73
CA ASN A 108 44.49 -41.94 -47.48
C ASN A 108 43.49 -42.38 -48.54
N TYR A 109 42.35 -41.78 -48.64
CA TYR A 109 41.28 -42.06 -49.59
C TYR A 109 41.03 -40.88 -50.53
N PRO A 110 41.86 -40.64 -51.56
CA PRO A 110 41.85 -39.40 -52.35
C PRO A 110 40.51 -39.12 -53.02
N LYS A 111 39.76 -40.16 -53.42
CA LYS A 111 38.44 -40.02 -54.04
C LYS A 111 37.37 -39.49 -53.04
N TRP A 112 37.32 -40.04 -51.83
CA TRP A 112 36.37 -39.64 -50.77
C TRP A 112 36.79 -38.31 -50.15
N ARG A 113 38.06 -38.02 -49.97
CA ARG A 113 38.63 -36.77 -49.54
C ARG A 113 38.19 -35.61 -50.44
N ARG A 114 38.38 -35.79 -51.80
CA ARG A 114 37.91 -34.75 -52.75
C ARG A 114 36.41 -34.53 -52.66
N ARG A 115 35.57 -35.58 -52.54
CA ARG A 115 34.12 -35.45 -52.40
C ARG A 115 33.73 -34.69 -51.10
N ALA A 116 34.28 -35.03 -49.92
CA ALA A 116 34.04 -34.35 -48.68
C ALA A 116 34.49 -32.90 -48.74
N MET A 117 35.63 -32.59 -49.34
CA MET A 117 36.13 -31.25 -49.52
C MET A 117 35.30 -30.43 -50.49
N THR A 118 34.84 -31.00 -51.60
CA THR A 118 33.92 -30.31 -52.53
C THR A 118 32.58 -30.00 -51.87
N VAL A 119 31.98 -30.91 -51.08
CA VAL A 119 30.75 -30.71 -50.40
C VAL A 119 30.92 -29.63 -49.30
N ALA A 120 32.04 -29.62 -48.55
CA ALA A 120 32.33 -28.58 -47.57
C ALA A 120 32.46 -27.19 -48.22
N ILE A 121 33.15 -27.11 -49.40
CA ILE A 121 33.25 -25.83 -50.14
C ILE A 121 31.90 -25.38 -50.64
N VAL A 122 31.07 -26.28 -51.17
CA VAL A 122 29.70 -25.97 -51.60
C VAL A 122 28.83 -25.46 -50.42
N LEU A 123 28.94 -26.07 -49.23
CA LEU A 123 28.25 -25.59 -48.03
C LEU A 123 28.72 -24.19 -47.61
N LEU A 124 30.04 -23.92 -47.66
CA LEU A 124 30.59 -22.61 -47.34
C LEU A 124 30.13 -21.54 -48.36
N THR A 125 30.10 -21.88 -49.65
CA THR A 125 29.56 -20.98 -50.68
C THR A 125 28.07 -20.74 -50.49
N LEU A 126 27.30 -21.76 -50.13
CA LEU A 126 25.87 -21.65 -49.81
C LEU A 126 25.62 -20.76 -48.58
N ALA A 127 26.46 -20.87 -47.53
CA ALA A 127 26.40 -19.97 -46.36
C ALA A 127 26.70 -18.51 -46.76
N SER A 128 27.69 -18.28 -47.64
CA SER A 128 28.05 -16.97 -48.16
C SER A 128 26.92 -16.38 -49.03
N VAL A 129 26.30 -17.20 -49.88
CA VAL A 129 25.11 -16.80 -50.67
C VAL A 129 23.94 -16.48 -49.78
N ALA A 130 23.69 -17.27 -48.72
CA ALA A 130 22.64 -17.01 -47.76
C ALA A 130 22.82 -15.66 -47.04
N ILE A 131 24.05 -15.24 -46.73
CA ILE A 131 24.37 -13.93 -46.14
C ILE A 131 24.15 -12.81 -47.17
N LEU A 132 24.62 -12.96 -48.40
CA LEU A 132 24.58 -11.94 -49.45
C LEU A 132 23.15 -11.68 -49.95
N PHE A 133 22.36 -12.73 -50.09
CA PHE A 133 20.99 -12.65 -50.64
C PHE A 133 19.90 -12.61 -49.57
N GLU A 134 20.25 -12.38 -48.28
CA GLU A 134 19.30 -12.33 -47.15
C GLU A 134 18.11 -11.41 -47.43
N ARG A 135 18.36 -10.19 -47.95
CA ARG A 135 17.31 -9.20 -48.31
C ARG A 135 16.30 -9.69 -49.32
N ARG A 136 16.70 -10.59 -50.26
CA ARG A 136 15.83 -11.13 -51.34
C ARG A 136 15.14 -12.43 -50.90
N LEU A 137 15.81 -13.28 -50.13
CA LEU A 137 15.32 -14.61 -49.78
C LEU A 137 14.55 -14.64 -48.47
N ASN A 138 14.57 -13.56 -47.68
CA ASN A 138 13.88 -13.43 -46.38
C ASN A 138 14.12 -14.66 -45.47
N LEU A 139 15.35 -15.19 -45.46
CA LEU A 139 15.71 -16.39 -44.68
C LEU A 139 15.56 -16.23 -43.19
N LYS A 140 15.42 -15.00 -42.71
CA LYS A 140 15.05 -14.70 -41.30
C LYS A 140 13.71 -15.28 -40.91
N ARG A 141 12.82 -15.59 -41.84
CA ARG A 141 11.54 -16.28 -41.58
C ARG A 141 11.72 -17.73 -41.13
N PHE A 142 12.84 -18.37 -41.50
CA PHE A 142 13.16 -19.75 -41.15
C PHE A 142 13.74 -19.80 -39.73
N GLY A 143 12.98 -20.32 -38.78
CA GLY A 143 13.34 -20.56 -37.41
C GLY A 143 12.17 -20.20 -36.49
N ARG A 144 11.93 -21.02 -35.48
CA ARG A 144 10.96 -20.72 -34.42
C ARG A 144 11.44 -19.48 -33.65
N GLY A 145 10.54 -18.53 -33.36
CA GLY A 145 10.84 -17.42 -32.48
C GLY A 145 11.41 -17.90 -31.15
N ALA A 146 12.20 -17.08 -30.49
CA ALA A 146 12.66 -17.38 -29.13
C ALA A 146 11.45 -17.49 -28.19
N ALA A 147 11.53 -18.42 -27.24
CA ALA A 147 10.56 -18.49 -26.16
C ALA A 147 10.57 -17.17 -25.36
N LYS A 148 9.41 -16.67 -24.99
CA LYS A 148 9.23 -15.36 -24.37
C LYS A 148 8.48 -15.46 -23.05
N ASP A 149 8.80 -14.52 -22.16
CA ASP A 149 7.91 -14.18 -21.05
C ASP A 149 7.14 -12.93 -21.43
N VAL A 150 5.84 -13.03 -21.46
CA VAL A 150 4.92 -11.95 -21.83
C VAL A 150 4.08 -11.60 -20.62
N VAL A 151 4.11 -10.34 -20.20
CA VAL A 151 3.14 -9.80 -19.26
C VAL A 151 2.04 -9.13 -20.06
N LEU A 152 0.82 -9.66 -19.93
CA LEU A 152 -0.39 -9.05 -20.45
C LEU A 152 -0.94 -8.11 -19.40
N VAL A 153 -0.89 -6.82 -19.65
CA VAL A 153 -1.53 -5.80 -18.86
C VAL A 153 -2.88 -5.50 -19.51
N ILE A 154 -3.95 -5.73 -18.79
CA ILE A 154 -5.30 -5.37 -19.22
C ILE A 154 -5.67 -4.14 -18.42
N ASP A 155 -5.94 -3.07 -19.12
CA ASP A 155 -6.46 -1.86 -18.53
C ASP A 155 -7.86 -2.15 -17.96
N ALA A 156 -8.01 -1.96 -16.66
CA ALA A 156 -9.26 -2.13 -15.94
C ALA A 156 -9.75 -0.80 -15.35
N SER A 157 -9.28 0.33 -15.88
CA SER A 157 -9.73 1.67 -15.49
C SER A 157 -11.23 1.86 -15.75
N ALA A 158 -11.81 2.88 -15.12
CA ALA A 158 -13.23 3.19 -15.23
C ALA A 158 -13.66 3.43 -16.69
N SER A 159 -12.82 4.08 -17.49
CA SER A 159 -13.05 4.37 -18.90
C SER A 159 -13.21 3.14 -19.78
N MET A 160 -12.60 2.01 -19.39
CA MET A 160 -12.77 0.73 -20.09
C MET A 160 -14.19 0.14 -19.98
N SER A 161 -15.08 0.72 -19.11
CA SER A 161 -16.50 0.39 -19.09
C SER A 161 -17.28 0.97 -20.25
N MET A 162 -16.67 1.88 -21.03
CA MET A 162 -17.28 2.47 -22.20
C MET A 162 -17.81 1.41 -23.17
N LEU A 163 -19.05 1.62 -23.63
CA LEU A 163 -19.71 0.73 -24.55
C LEU A 163 -19.34 1.06 -26.00
N SER A 164 -18.77 0.07 -26.70
CA SER A 164 -18.50 0.13 -28.12
C SER A 164 -19.22 -1.06 -28.80
N ASP A 165 -20.07 -0.80 -29.77
CA ASP A 165 -20.88 -1.83 -30.46
C ASP A 165 -21.70 -2.74 -29.53
N GLY A 166 -22.11 -2.25 -28.36
CA GLY A 166 -22.93 -2.98 -27.38
C GLY A 166 -22.15 -3.84 -26.38
N GLU A 167 -20.84 -3.84 -26.45
CA GLU A 167 -19.94 -4.48 -25.46
C GLU A 167 -18.97 -3.43 -24.88
N SER A 168 -18.49 -3.66 -23.63
CA SER A 168 -17.50 -2.77 -23.02
C SER A 168 -16.11 -2.98 -23.64
N ASN A 169 -15.31 -1.93 -23.67
CA ASN A 169 -13.91 -1.99 -24.09
C ASN A 169 -13.12 -3.01 -23.25
N PHE A 170 -13.47 -3.20 -21.99
CA PHE A 170 -12.88 -4.20 -21.12
C PHE A 170 -13.14 -5.63 -21.60
N GLU A 171 -14.36 -5.95 -22.01
CA GLU A 171 -14.68 -7.27 -22.57
C GLU A 171 -13.99 -7.49 -23.93
N HIS A 172 -13.85 -6.44 -24.76
CA HIS A 172 -13.01 -6.48 -25.97
C HIS A 172 -11.56 -6.80 -25.63
N ALA A 173 -10.97 -6.12 -24.63
CA ALA A 173 -9.60 -6.35 -24.19
C ALA A 173 -9.40 -7.79 -23.68
N LYS A 174 -10.34 -8.35 -22.93
CA LYS A 174 -10.33 -9.75 -22.49
C LYS A 174 -10.35 -10.73 -23.65
N LYS A 175 -11.19 -10.50 -24.65
CA LYS A 175 -11.27 -11.32 -25.87
C LYS A 175 -9.96 -11.28 -26.65
N GLU A 176 -9.37 -10.11 -26.85
CA GLU A 176 -8.05 -9.97 -27.50
C GLU A 176 -6.95 -10.68 -26.66
N ALA A 177 -6.91 -10.46 -25.34
CA ALA A 177 -5.95 -11.12 -24.46
C ALA A 177 -6.06 -12.66 -24.53
N ARG A 178 -7.28 -13.19 -24.50
CA ARG A 178 -7.54 -14.63 -24.69
C ARG A 178 -6.97 -15.14 -26.00
N LYS A 179 -7.22 -14.44 -27.09
CA LYS A 179 -6.69 -14.79 -28.42
C LYS A 179 -5.16 -14.76 -28.45
N TYR A 180 -4.53 -13.79 -27.80
CA TYR A 180 -3.06 -13.73 -27.70
C TYR A 180 -2.50 -14.94 -26.95
N ILE A 181 -3.15 -15.40 -25.89
CA ILE A 181 -2.77 -16.60 -25.14
C ILE A 181 -2.97 -17.85 -26.01
N GLU A 182 -4.14 -17.99 -26.67
CA GLU A 182 -4.47 -19.19 -27.48
C GLU A 182 -3.56 -19.35 -28.68
N GLU A 183 -3.25 -18.28 -29.40
CA GLU A 183 -2.44 -18.32 -30.63
C GLU A 183 -0.94 -18.28 -30.38
N ALA A 184 -0.49 -18.00 -29.15
CA ALA A 184 0.94 -17.91 -28.82
C ALA A 184 1.72 -19.19 -29.12
N PRO A 185 2.97 -19.06 -29.60
CA PRO A 185 3.85 -20.21 -29.85
C PRO A 185 4.16 -21.01 -28.57
N ARG A 186 4.40 -22.32 -28.73
CA ARG A 186 4.81 -23.19 -27.61
C ARG A 186 6.11 -22.68 -26.97
N GLY A 187 6.15 -22.68 -25.64
CA GLY A 187 7.28 -22.17 -24.83
C GLY A 187 7.15 -20.69 -24.48
N THR A 188 6.09 -20.00 -24.91
CA THR A 188 5.77 -18.65 -24.43
C THR A 188 5.02 -18.76 -23.13
N SER A 189 5.52 -18.12 -22.07
CA SER A 189 4.86 -18.02 -20.78
C SER A 189 4.21 -16.65 -20.61
N PHE A 190 3.06 -16.64 -19.94
CA PHE A 190 2.27 -15.44 -19.71
C PHE A 190 2.08 -15.17 -18.23
N SER A 191 2.02 -13.89 -17.89
CA SER A 191 1.47 -13.38 -16.65
C SER A 191 0.41 -12.34 -16.99
N ILE A 192 -0.63 -12.26 -16.17
CA ILE A 192 -1.73 -11.30 -16.34
C ILE A 192 -1.67 -10.30 -15.18
N ILE A 193 -1.71 -9.02 -15.54
CA ILE A 193 -1.81 -7.92 -14.58
C ILE A 193 -3.01 -7.07 -14.97
N LEU A 194 -3.88 -6.79 -14.02
CA LEU A 194 -4.91 -5.78 -14.19
C LEU A 194 -4.33 -4.42 -13.83
N GLY A 195 -4.35 -3.51 -14.80
CA GLY A 195 -3.98 -2.12 -14.64
C GLY A 195 -5.17 -1.33 -14.11
N GLY A 196 -5.03 -0.76 -12.95
CA GLY A 196 -6.04 0.06 -12.30
C GLY A 196 -5.39 1.07 -11.36
N PRO A 197 -6.13 1.66 -10.42
CA PRO A 197 -5.56 2.54 -9.39
C PRO A 197 -4.44 1.87 -8.60
N VAL A 198 -4.54 0.57 -8.44
CA VAL A 198 -3.48 -0.32 -7.92
C VAL A 198 -3.35 -1.50 -8.89
N ALA A 199 -2.13 -1.82 -9.29
CA ALA A 199 -1.87 -2.95 -10.18
C ALA A 199 -2.11 -4.28 -9.47
N GLN A 200 -3.00 -5.12 -9.99
CA GLN A 200 -3.26 -6.46 -9.47
C GLN A 200 -2.51 -7.50 -10.29
N VAL A 201 -1.51 -8.13 -9.69
CA VAL A 201 -0.76 -9.23 -10.30
C VAL A 201 -1.50 -10.54 -10.04
N LEU A 202 -2.17 -11.10 -11.07
CA LEU A 202 -2.97 -12.32 -10.92
C LEU A 202 -2.11 -13.58 -10.83
N ASN A 203 -0.97 -13.60 -11.52
CA ASN A 203 0.02 -14.65 -11.40
C ASN A 203 1.44 -14.06 -11.39
N PRO A 204 2.13 -14.11 -10.22
CA PRO A 204 3.43 -13.43 -10.02
C PRO A 204 4.59 -14.06 -10.79
N VAL A 205 4.42 -15.27 -11.28
CA VAL A 205 5.41 -15.96 -12.12
C VAL A 205 4.76 -16.29 -13.47
N PRO A 206 5.39 -15.95 -14.60
CA PRO A 206 4.88 -16.31 -15.92
C PRO A 206 4.74 -17.84 -16.10
N ILE A 207 3.58 -18.31 -16.52
CA ILE A 207 3.24 -19.73 -16.72
C ILE A 207 2.92 -20.06 -18.18
N GLU A 208 3.13 -21.31 -18.59
CA GLU A 208 2.82 -21.78 -19.96
C GLU A 208 1.43 -22.42 -20.09
N ASP A 209 0.75 -22.71 -18.96
CA ASP A 209 -0.56 -23.37 -18.96
C ASP A 209 -1.66 -22.38 -19.38
N LYS A 210 -2.05 -22.50 -20.65
CA LYS A 210 -3.06 -21.64 -21.27
C LYS A 210 -4.45 -21.77 -20.62
N ARG A 211 -4.79 -22.94 -20.05
CA ARG A 211 -6.11 -23.16 -19.43
C ARG A 211 -6.25 -22.38 -18.15
N VAL A 212 -5.23 -22.44 -17.30
CA VAL A 212 -5.19 -21.68 -16.05
C VAL A 212 -5.25 -20.18 -16.32
N LEU A 213 -4.50 -19.70 -17.33
CA LEU A 213 -4.51 -18.29 -17.72
C LEU A 213 -5.88 -17.82 -18.21
N ILE A 214 -6.56 -18.62 -19.04
CA ILE A 214 -7.89 -18.27 -19.56
C ILE A 214 -8.92 -18.28 -18.43
N ASP A 215 -8.90 -19.29 -17.54
CA ASP A 215 -9.79 -19.34 -16.38
C ASP A 215 -9.57 -18.14 -15.44
N THR A 216 -8.33 -17.75 -15.24
CA THR A 216 -7.99 -16.53 -14.48
C THR A 216 -8.53 -15.27 -15.18
N LEU A 217 -8.37 -15.17 -16.50
CA LEU A 217 -8.84 -14.05 -17.30
C LEU A 217 -10.37 -13.89 -17.29
N GLU A 218 -11.11 -15.00 -17.23
CA GLU A 218 -12.58 -14.95 -17.21
C GLU A 218 -13.14 -14.42 -15.88
N ARG A 219 -12.40 -14.56 -14.78
CA ARG A 219 -12.82 -14.12 -13.43
C ARG A 219 -12.52 -12.67 -13.12
N VAL A 220 -11.79 -11.97 -13.98
CA VAL A 220 -11.44 -10.59 -13.71
C VAL A 220 -12.58 -9.62 -14.02
N HIS A 221 -12.67 -8.59 -13.23
CA HIS A 221 -13.67 -7.54 -13.34
C HIS A 221 -12.98 -6.18 -13.52
N ILE A 222 -13.71 -5.26 -14.11
CA ILE A 222 -13.29 -3.86 -14.21
C ILE A 222 -13.17 -3.26 -12.81
N THR A 223 -12.20 -2.37 -12.64
CA THR A 223 -12.02 -1.62 -11.39
C THR A 223 -12.36 -0.17 -11.66
N ASP A 224 -13.10 0.46 -10.77
CA ASP A 224 -13.33 1.89 -10.89
C ASP A 224 -12.01 2.66 -10.64
N GLY A 225 -11.82 3.82 -11.31
CA GLY A 225 -10.66 4.69 -11.15
C GLY A 225 -9.59 4.55 -12.22
N THR A 226 -8.50 5.31 -12.10
CA THR A 226 -7.48 5.52 -13.14
C THR A 226 -6.39 4.46 -13.10
N MET A 227 -5.97 3.93 -14.26
CA MET A 227 -4.81 3.06 -14.35
C MET A 227 -3.52 3.82 -14.05
N GLN A 228 -2.83 3.48 -12.96
CA GLN A 228 -1.52 4.03 -12.62
C GLN A 228 -0.40 3.29 -13.36
N ILE A 229 0.02 3.84 -14.52
CA ILE A 229 0.97 3.15 -15.41
C ILE A 229 2.33 2.87 -14.75
N MET A 230 2.83 3.78 -13.91
CA MET A 230 4.12 3.61 -13.21
C MET A 230 4.10 2.39 -12.29
N HIS A 231 3.02 2.21 -11.56
CA HIS A 231 2.80 1.07 -10.66
C HIS A 231 2.67 -0.22 -11.45
N THR A 232 1.91 -0.17 -12.54
CA THR A 232 1.68 -1.29 -13.44
C THR A 232 2.95 -1.76 -14.13
N LEU A 233 3.78 -0.84 -14.65
CA LEU A 233 5.06 -1.19 -15.28
C LEU A 233 6.10 -1.70 -14.27
N THR A 234 6.10 -1.17 -13.04
CA THR A 234 6.96 -1.67 -11.97
C THR A 234 6.59 -3.12 -11.61
N SER A 235 5.30 -3.39 -11.42
CA SER A 235 4.79 -4.75 -11.14
C SER A 235 5.07 -5.71 -12.31
N ALA A 236 4.95 -5.24 -13.54
CA ALA A 236 5.29 -6.02 -14.72
C ALA A 236 6.79 -6.36 -14.78
N ALA A 237 7.67 -5.42 -14.41
CA ALA A 237 9.12 -5.67 -14.34
C ALA A 237 9.48 -6.71 -13.29
N VAL A 238 8.89 -6.63 -12.08
CA VAL A 238 9.08 -7.63 -11.01
C VAL A 238 8.63 -9.01 -11.47
N THR A 239 7.46 -9.10 -12.10
CA THR A 239 6.93 -10.34 -12.65
C THR A 239 7.83 -10.91 -13.75
N LEU A 240 8.34 -10.07 -14.66
CA LEU A 240 9.28 -10.50 -15.71
C LEU A 240 10.62 -10.97 -15.15
N ALA A 241 11.08 -10.42 -14.02
CA ALA A 241 12.31 -10.83 -13.35
C ALA A 241 12.23 -12.28 -12.86
N SER A 242 11.05 -12.75 -12.45
CA SER A 242 10.81 -14.14 -12.02
C SER A 242 10.69 -15.14 -13.18
N GLY A 243 10.54 -14.65 -14.42
CA GLY A 243 10.38 -15.48 -15.62
C GLY A 243 11.70 -16.12 -16.11
N HIS A 244 11.59 -17.24 -16.80
CA HIS A 244 12.74 -18.06 -17.22
C HIS A 244 13.21 -17.82 -18.66
N ASN A 245 12.39 -17.21 -19.50
CA ASN A 245 12.72 -16.96 -20.90
C ASN A 245 13.58 -15.70 -21.05
N ALA A 246 14.44 -15.70 -22.08
CA ALA A 246 15.36 -14.62 -22.33
C ALA A 246 14.69 -13.33 -22.83
N VAL A 247 13.67 -13.48 -23.65
CA VAL A 247 12.97 -12.35 -24.26
C VAL A 247 11.84 -11.94 -23.34
N LYS A 248 11.84 -10.67 -22.96
CA LYS A 248 10.85 -10.06 -22.08
C LYS A 248 9.97 -9.11 -22.87
N GLN A 249 8.68 -9.23 -22.71
CA GLN A 249 7.68 -8.41 -23.43
C GLN A 249 6.54 -8.02 -22.51
N ILE A 250 6.12 -6.78 -22.59
CA ILE A 250 4.91 -6.27 -21.93
C ILE A 250 3.93 -5.90 -23.03
N VAL A 251 2.70 -6.37 -22.94
CA VAL A 251 1.60 -6.01 -23.84
C VAL A 251 0.54 -5.32 -23.00
N ILE A 252 0.29 -4.06 -23.24
CA ILE A 252 -0.74 -3.26 -22.57
C ILE A 252 -1.93 -3.16 -23.53
N ILE A 253 -3.11 -3.54 -23.08
CA ILE A 253 -4.36 -3.42 -23.83
C ILE A 253 -5.22 -2.39 -23.10
N GLY A 254 -5.48 -1.23 -23.68
CA GLY A 254 -6.23 -0.14 -23.07
C GLY A 254 -6.83 0.78 -24.12
N ASP A 255 -7.57 1.79 -23.68
CA ASP A 255 -8.29 2.72 -24.54
C ASP A 255 -7.45 3.90 -25.08
N GLY A 256 -6.21 4.02 -24.66
CA GLY A 256 -5.29 5.04 -25.16
C GLY A 256 -5.45 6.42 -24.53
N GLN A 257 -6.06 6.52 -23.36
CA GLN A 257 -6.14 7.78 -22.62
C GLN A 257 -4.78 8.20 -22.06
N VAL A 258 -4.60 9.53 -21.90
CA VAL A 258 -3.39 10.13 -21.33
C VAL A 258 -3.38 10.06 -19.79
N GLU A 259 -4.56 9.98 -19.19
CA GLU A 259 -4.72 9.98 -17.74
C GLU A 259 -3.99 8.79 -17.10
N GLY A 260 -3.37 8.99 -15.95
CA GLY A 260 -2.57 7.97 -15.26
C GLY A 260 -1.19 7.66 -15.83
N TRP A 261 -0.85 8.16 -17.05
CA TRP A 261 0.49 7.98 -17.65
C TRP A 261 1.54 8.90 -17.05
N ASN A 262 1.14 10.01 -16.41
CA ASN A 262 2.07 10.95 -15.76
C ASN A 262 3.24 11.37 -16.67
N ILE A 263 2.96 11.71 -17.91
CA ILE A 263 3.96 11.97 -18.97
C ILE A 263 4.94 13.06 -18.58
N ASP A 264 4.47 14.09 -17.86
CA ASP A 264 5.26 15.23 -17.41
C ASP A 264 6.29 14.88 -16.31
N SER A 265 6.16 13.72 -15.70
CA SER A 265 7.03 13.28 -14.58
C SER A 265 8.30 12.59 -15.08
N SER A 266 9.24 13.34 -15.64
CA SER A 266 10.51 12.82 -16.19
C SER A 266 11.32 11.96 -15.20
N GLU A 267 11.31 12.30 -13.89
CA GLU A 267 12.02 11.56 -12.83
C GLU A 267 11.45 10.15 -12.65
N ARG A 268 10.11 10.02 -12.67
CA ARG A 268 9.44 8.73 -12.54
C ARG A 268 9.73 7.83 -13.74
N TRP A 269 9.74 8.39 -14.96
CA TRP A 269 10.09 7.65 -16.17
C TRP A 269 11.56 7.22 -16.20
N GLN A 270 12.49 8.04 -15.67
CA GLN A 270 13.88 7.64 -15.48
C GLN A 270 14.00 6.46 -14.51
N THR A 271 13.20 6.43 -13.46
CA THR A 271 13.15 5.30 -12.52
C THR A 271 12.69 4.01 -13.22
N ILE A 272 11.63 4.06 -14.04
CA ILE A 272 11.18 2.91 -14.84
C ILE A 272 12.30 2.43 -15.78
N LYS A 273 13.00 3.34 -16.46
CA LYS A 273 14.14 3.01 -17.31
C LYS A 273 15.26 2.29 -16.54
N GLN A 274 15.55 2.74 -15.33
CA GLN A 274 16.53 2.07 -14.46
C GLN A 274 16.05 0.68 -14.05
N ILE A 275 14.80 0.52 -13.65
CA ILE A 275 14.20 -0.77 -13.30
C ILE A 275 14.27 -1.73 -14.49
N PHE A 276 13.90 -1.30 -15.69
CA PHE A 276 13.98 -2.12 -16.91
C PHE A 276 15.42 -2.50 -17.25
N GLY A 277 16.39 -1.61 -16.96
CA GLY A 277 17.81 -1.86 -17.13
C GLY A 277 18.39 -2.93 -16.18
N THR A 278 17.72 -3.25 -15.07
CA THR A 278 18.13 -4.34 -14.16
C THR A 278 17.78 -5.73 -14.69
N LEU A 279 16.84 -5.82 -15.64
CA LEU A 279 16.44 -7.09 -16.23
C LEU A 279 17.55 -7.63 -17.15
N PRO A 280 17.67 -8.95 -17.32
CA PRO A 280 18.68 -9.57 -18.21
C PRO A 280 18.60 -9.07 -19.65
N MET A 281 17.43 -8.61 -20.06
CA MET A 281 17.14 -7.98 -21.33
C MET A 281 16.05 -6.94 -21.12
N GLU A 282 16.26 -5.74 -21.66
CA GLU A 282 15.27 -4.67 -21.61
C GLU A 282 13.95 -5.12 -22.27
N PRO A 283 12.80 -5.01 -21.57
CA PRO A 283 11.53 -5.48 -22.10
C PRO A 283 11.04 -4.55 -23.21
N THR A 284 10.39 -5.15 -24.21
CA THR A 284 9.67 -4.39 -25.24
C THR A 284 8.25 -4.18 -24.77
N VAL A 285 7.79 -2.94 -24.72
CA VAL A 285 6.41 -2.57 -24.40
C VAL A 285 5.64 -2.41 -25.70
N ILE A 286 4.57 -3.17 -25.84
CA ILE A 286 3.59 -3.04 -26.93
C ILE A 286 2.31 -2.49 -26.32
N TRP A 287 1.91 -1.32 -26.76
CA TRP A 287 0.67 -0.73 -26.33
C TRP A 287 -0.40 -0.90 -27.40
N ARG A 288 -1.37 -1.75 -27.13
CA ARG A 288 -2.55 -1.97 -27.96
C ARG A 288 -3.60 -0.96 -27.55
N THR A 289 -3.87 0.03 -28.38
CA THR A 289 -4.88 1.05 -28.16
C THR A 289 -6.20 0.66 -28.80
N LEU A 290 -7.25 0.57 -27.98
CA LEU A 290 -8.63 0.48 -28.45
C LEU A 290 -9.09 1.90 -28.83
N PRO A 291 -9.83 2.08 -29.93
CA PRO A 291 -10.22 3.41 -30.38
C PRO A 291 -11.26 4.04 -29.45
N LEU A 292 -11.03 5.31 -29.06
CA LEU A 292 -12.05 6.13 -28.42
C LEU A 292 -13.03 6.67 -29.46
N PRO A 293 -14.33 6.80 -29.14
CA PRO A 293 -15.29 7.46 -30.00
C PRO A 293 -14.93 8.94 -30.23
N THR A 294 -15.28 9.48 -31.37
CA THR A 294 -15.05 10.90 -31.69
C THR A 294 -16.06 11.83 -31.01
N SER A 295 -17.18 11.31 -30.59
CA SER A 295 -18.27 12.02 -29.91
C SER A 295 -18.70 11.20 -28.73
N ILE A 296 -18.65 11.77 -27.51
CA ILE A 296 -18.91 11.10 -26.24
C ILE A 296 -19.98 11.88 -25.49
N ARG A 297 -21.05 11.18 -25.11
CA ARG A 297 -22.07 11.71 -24.19
C ARG A 297 -21.75 11.17 -22.81
N ASN A 298 -21.45 12.05 -21.86
CA ASN A 298 -21.15 11.61 -20.50
C ASN A 298 -21.58 12.63 -19.46
N LEU A 299 -22.29 12.17 -18.42
CA LEU A 299 -22.60 12.90 -17.21
C LEU A 299 -22.03 12.17 -16.01
N SER A 300 -21.11 12.77 -15.30
CA SER A 300 -20.50 12.19 -14.10
C SER A 300 -20.98 12.86 -12.81
N VAL A 301 -21.08 12.10 -11.72
CA VAL A 301 -21.26 12.65 -10.38
C VAL A 301 -19.87 12.94 -9.80
N SER A 302 -19.46 14.22 -9.84
CA SER A 302 -18.09 14.63 -9.49
C SER A 302 -17.84 14.68 -7.98
N GLU A 303 -18.84 15.08 -7.19
CA GLU A 303 -18.65 15.36 -5.78
C GLU A 303 -19.97 15.24 -5.01
N VAL A 304 -19.87 14.74 -3.77
CA VAL A 304 -20.96 14.80 -2.78
C VAL A 304 -20.47 15.52 -1.55
N THR A 305 -21.12 16.63 -1.17
CA THR A 305 -20.78 17.43 0.00
C THR A 305 -21.95 17.53 0.98
N LEU A 306 -21.63 17.74 2.25
CA LEU A 306 -22.58 17.82 3.34
C LEU A 306 -22.56 19.23 3.95
N SER A 307 -23.72 19.79 4.21
CA SER A 307 -23.85 21.13 4.78
C SER A 307 -23.27 21.25 6.19
N ARG A 308 -23.02 20.13 6.86
CA ARG A 308 -22.52 20.07 8.24
C ARG A 308 -21.43 18.99 8.36
N LYS A 309 -20.46 19.25 9.25
CA LYS A 309 -19.37 18.29 9.55
C LYS A 309 -19.77 17.28 10.64
N VAL A 310 -20.64 17.71 11.58
CA VAL A 310 -21.19 16.86 12.64
C VAL A 310 -22.62 16.53 12.28
N ILE A 311 -22.93 15.26 12.13
CA ILE A 311 -24.20 14.73 11.69
C ILE A 311 -24.77 13.84 12.81
N GLY A 312 -25.95 14.16 13.25
CA GLY A 312 -26.71 13.38 14.22
C GLY A 312 -28.04 12.95 13.66
N THR A 313 -28.82 12.28 14.49
CA THR A 313 -30.17 11.79 14.17
C THR A 313 -31.25 12.83 14.37
N ASP A 314 -30.94 13.98 15.00
CA ASP A 314 -31.87 14.99 15.45
C ASP A 314 -32.18 16.11 14.44
N ARG A 315 -31.42 16.19 13.34
CA ARG A 315 -31.42 17.37 12.45
C ARG A 315 -31.36 17.02 10.96
N GLN A 316 -32.04 17.91 10.21
CA GLN A 316 -31.95 17.92 8.76
C GLN A 316 -30.55 18.32 8.28
N VAL A 317 -29.99 17.52 7.38
CA VAL A 317 -28.73 17.75 6.71
C VAL A 317 -29.00 17.95 5.23
N ARG A 318 -28.43 19.01 4.64
CA ARG A 318 -28.45 19.21 3.21
C ARG A 318 -27.25 18.50 2.61
N ILE A 319 -27.54 17.61 1.68
CA ILE A 319 -26.58 16.83 0.90
C ILE A 319 -26.58 17.44 -0.50
N GLN A 320 -25.41 17.81 -0.99
CA GLN A 320 -25.25 18.41 -2.31
C GLN A 320 -24.51 17.42 -3.20
N ALA A 321 -25.08 17.07 -4.35
CA ALA A 321 -24.44 16.26 -5.36
C ALA A 321 -24.20 17.13 -6.61
N THR A 322 -22.97 17.20 -7.08
CA THR A 322 -22.60 17.96 -8.27
C THR A 322 -22.45 17.00 -9.46
N VAL A 323 -23.24 17.24 -10.50
CA VAL A 323 -23.18 16.52 -11.76
C VAL A 323 -22.49 17.41 -12.78
N VAL A 324 -21.53 16.85 -13.51
CA VAL A 324 -20.72 17.54 -14.52
C VAL A 324 -20.86 16.82 -15.86
N ASN A 325 -21.02 17.58 -16.95
CA ASN A 325 -20.90 17.02 -18.29
C ASN A 325 -19.42 16.96 -18.68
N THR A 326 -18.86 15.77 -18.68
CA THR A 326 -17.47 15.50 -19.07
C THR A 326 -17.33 15.02 -20.50
N GLY A 327 -18.46 14.84 -21.20
CA GLY A 327 -18.52 14.48 -22.60
C GLY A 327 -18.29 15.66 -23.57
N SER A 328 -18.36 15.36 -24.86
CA SER A 328 -18.23 16.33 -25.94
C SER A 328 -19.59 16.83 -26.50
N GLU A 329 -20.70 16.24 -26.04
CA GLU A 329 -22.06 16.62 -26.46
C GLU A 329 -22.87 17.14 -25.26
N ALA A 330 -23.86 18.01 -25.55
CA ALA A 330 -24.79 18.50 -24.54
C ALA A 330 -25.77 17.39 -24.15
N VAL A 331 -25.88 17.10 -22.85
CA VAL A 331 -26.72 16.03 -22.30
C VAL A 331 -27.67 16.56 -21.25
N THR A 332 -28.90 16.05 -21.25
CA THR A 332 -29.89 16.35 -20.19
C THR A 332 -30.04 15.10 -19.32
N PRO A 333 -29.82 15.19 -17.99
CA PRO A 333 -30.08 14.07 -17.13
C PRO A 333 -31.57 13.72 -17.12
N GLU A 334 -31.89 12.44 -17.20
CA GLU A 334 -33.28 11.94 -17.08
C GLU A 334 -33.73 12.01 -15.62
N ASN A 335 -32.83 11.69 -14.72
CA ASN A 335 -33.08 11.69 -13.28
C ASN A 335 -31.75 11.82 -12.50
N VAL A 336 -31.79 12.52 -11.36
CA VAL A 336 -30.70 12.51 -10.37
C VAL A 336 -31.28 12.06 -9.04
N THR A 337 -30.72 11.04 -8.46
CA THR A 337 -31.24 10.42 -7.24
C THR A 337 -30.18 10.34 -6.16
N LEU A 338 -30.61 10.50 -4.91
CA LEU A 338 -29.81 10.21 -3.73
C LEU A 338 -30.45 9.02 -3.01
N THR A 339 -29.70 7.95 -2.89
CA THR A 339 -30.12 6.73 -2.15
C THR A 339 -29.45 6.70 -0.79
N ILE A 340 -30.23 6.54 0.28
CA ILE A 340 -29.76 6.45 1.67
C ILE A 340 -30.44 5.21 2.27
N GLY A 341 -29.65 4.13 2.48
CA GLY A 341 -30.23 2.83 2.85
C GLY A 341 -31.25 2.34 1.82
N SER A 342 -32.50 2.19 2.23
CA SER A 342 -33.63 1.82 1.34
C SER A 342 -34.38 3.02 0.74
N LYS A 343 -34.09 4.25 1.19
CA LYS A 343 -34.81 5.46 0.78
C LYS A 343 -34.15 6.09 -0.44
N VAL A 344 -34.96 6.38 -1.46
CA VAL A 344 -34.52 7.07 -2.68
C VAL A 344 -35.19 8.44 -2.76
N ILE A 345 -34.37 9.49 -2.86
CA ILE A 345 -34.82 10.88 -3.00
C ILE A 345 -34.48 11.32 -4.43
N LYS A 346 -35.44 11.88 -5.15
CA LYS A 346 -35.26 12.37 -6.52
C LYS A 346 -35.09 13.87 -6.55
N ALA A 347 -34.19 14.36 -7.43
CA ALA A 347 -34.08 15.78 -7.70
C ALA A 347 -35.27 16.29 -8.53
N THR A 348 -35.57 17.56 -8.44
CA THR A 348 -36.79 18.16 -9.03
C THR A 348 -36.53 19.03 -10.24
N GLU A 349 -35.30 19.57 -10.42
CA GLU A 349 -34.98 20.51 -11.49
C GLU A 349 -33.82 19.98 -12.33
N MET A 350 -34.13 19.49 -13.54
CA MET A 350 -33.12 19.02 -14.51
C MET A 350 -32.93 20.09 -15.58
N ARG A 351 -31.67 20.34 -15.93
CA ARG A 351 -31.30 21.25 -17.03
C ARG A 351 -30.36 20.54 -17.99
N GLN A 352 -30.39 20.93 -19.25
CA GLN A 352 -29.40 20.51 -20.23
C GLN A 352 -28.03 21.06 -19.79
N LEU A 353 -27.02 20.22 -19.77
CA LEU A 353 -25.65 20.56 -19.46
C LEU A 353 -24.80 20.54 -20.73
N GLU A 354 -24.25 21.69 -21.07
CA GLU A 354 -23.25 21.81 -22.13
C GLU A 354 -21.93 21.14 -21.72
N PRO A 355 -21.06 20.75 -22.69
CA PRO A 355 -19.75 20.22 -22.37
C PRO A 355 -18.98 21.09 -21.36
N GLY A 356 -18.49 20.49 -20.28
CA GLY A 356 -17.81 21.17 -19.18
C GLY A 356 -18.72 21.91 -18.19
N ALA A 357 -20.03 21.97 -18.43
CA ALA A 357 -20.98 22.58 -17.48
C ALA A 357 -21.33 21.65 -16.33
N SER A 358 -21.64 22.25 -15.15
CA SER A 358 -22.03 21.51 -13.96
C SER A 358 -23.32 22.03 -13.35
N GLN A 359 -24.04 21.15 -12.66
CA GLN A 359 -25.21 21.49 -11.88
C GLN A 359 -25.15 20.80 -10.53
N THR A 360 -25.38 21.57 -9.43
CA THR A 360 -25.45 21.02 -8.07
C THR A 360 -26.89 20.81 -7.66
N PHE A 361 -27.21 19.59 -7.24
CA PHE A 361 -28.51 19.16 -6.75
C PHE A 361 -28.50 19.12 -5.24
N ASN A 362 -29.56 19.63 -4.59
CA ASN A 362 -29.71 19.70 -3.15
C ASN A 362 -30.75 18.69 -2.68
N PHE A 363 -30.39 17.88 -1.70
CA PHE A 363 -31.26 16.90 -1.04
C PHE A 363 -31.26 17.15 0.44
N ASP A 364 -32.43 17.28 1.02
CA ASP A 364 -32.60 17.47 2.47
C ASP A 364 -33.00 16.13 3.11
N HIS A 365 -32.27 15.70 4.13
CA HIS A 365 -32.47 14.41 4.80
C HIS A 365 -32.22 14.50 6.30
N VAL A 366 -32.99 13.71 7.08
CA VAL A 366 -32.75 13.45 8.50
C VAL A 366 -32.36 11.99 8.65
N PHE A 367 -31.18 11.72 9.22
CA PHE A 367 -30.71 10.36 9.48
C PHE A 367 -31.48 9.79 10.68
N GLU A 368 -31.98 8.57 10.58
CA GLU A 368 -32.83 7.94 11.59
C GLU A 368 -32.02 7.14 12.62
N LYS A 369 -30.83 6.66 12.25
CA LYS A 369 -29.99 5.79 13.08
C LYS A 369 -28.54 6.24 13.07
N PRO A 370 -27.85 6.09 14.22
CA PRO A 370 -26.40 6.31 14.26
C PRO A 370 -25.64 5.19 13.53
N GLY A 371 -24.41 5.46 13.18
CA GLY A 371 -23.52 4.50 12.50
C GLY A 371 -22.91 5.06 11.22
N SER A 372 -22.12 4.22 10.56
CA SER A 372 -21.57 4.52 9.24
C SER A 372 -22.63 4.28 8.17
N THR A 373 -23.26 5.35 7.68
CA THR A 373 -24.36 5.28 6.71
C THR A 373 -23.86 5.57 5.31
N MET A 374 -24.10 4.63 4.37
CA MET A 374 -23.78 4.82 2.97
C MET A 374 -24.85 5.68 2.29
N ILE A 375 -24.40 6.72 1.58
CA ILE A 375 -25.20 7.47 0.62
C ILE A 375 -24.66 7.26 -0.79
N THR A 376 -25.55 7.14 -1.76
CA THR A 376 -25.19 7.00 -3.18
C THR A 376 -25.93 8.05 -3.98
N ALA A 377 -25.20 9.00 -4.55
CA ALA A 377 -25.74 9.90 -5.56
C ALA A 377 -25.60 9.25 -6.93
N LYS A 378 -26.66 9.21 -7.70
CA LYS A 378 -26.66 8.60 -9.03
C LYS A 378 -27.36 9.52 -10.04
N VAL A 379 -26.70 9.76 -11.17
CA VAL A 379 -27.32 10.34 -12.36
C VAL A 379 -27.80 9.21 -13.27
N VAL A 380 -28.93 9.40 -13.91
CA VAL A 380 -29.44 8.51 -14.95
C VAL A 380 -29.51 9.33 -16.22
N ALA A 381 -28.72 8.97 -17.20
CA ALA A 381 -28.67 9.58 -18.51
C ALA A 381 -28.48 8.50 -19.58
N ASN A 382 -28.80 8.83 -20.84
CA ASN A 382 -28.42 7.99 -21.96
C ASN A 382 -27.00 8.38 -22.39
N ASP A 383 -26.00 7.87 -21.68
CA ASP A 383 -24.60 8.17 -21.88
C ASP A 383 -23.77 6.92 -22.21
N ASP A 384 -22.51 7.16 -22.52
CA ASP A 384 -21.63 6.14 -23.06
C ASP A 384 -20.68 5.56 -21.99
N LEU A 385 -20.64 6.14 -20.74
CA LEU A 385 -19.75 5.71 -19.64
C LEU A 385 -20.51 5.45 -18.32
N PRO A 386 -21.06 4.26 -18.10
CA PRO A 386 -21.88 3.98 -16.92
C PRO A 386 -21.13 3.94 -15.57
N SER A 387 -19.78 3.86 -15.55
CA SER A 387 -19.00 3.68 -14.31
C SER A 387 -19.00 4.91 -13.41
N ASP A 388 -19.09 6.13 -13.96
CA ASP A 388 -19.04 7.40 -13.24
C ASP A 388 -20.42 8.04 -12.98
N ASP A 389 -21.48 7.32 -13.37
CA ASP A 389 -22.87 7.70 -13.07
C ASP A 389 -23.15 7.81 -11.56
N SER A 390 -22.38 7.16 -10.70
CA SER A 390 -22.68 7.05 -9.27
C SER A 390 -21.48 7.39 -8.40
N PHE A 391 -21.73 8.19 -7.36
CA PHE A 391 -20.77 8.51 -6.34
C PHE A 391 -21.24 7.99 -4.98
N ARG A 392 -20.39 7.20 -4.30
CA ARG A 392 -20.68 6.60 -2.99
C ARG A 392 -19.88 7.32 -1.92
N TYR A 393 -20.56 7.71 -0.85
CA TYR A 393 -19.95 8.42 0.26
C TYR A 393 -20.49 7.86 1.58
N ILE A 394 -19.61 7.66 2.56
CA ILE A 394 -19.98 7.17 3.89
C ILE A 394 -20.08 8.35 4.85
N VAL A 395 -21.25 8.48 5.48
CA VAL A 395 -21.53 9.51 6.46
C VAL A 395 -21.45 8.89 7.86
N PRO A 396 -20.54 9.36 8.73
CA PRO A 396 -20.56 8.98 10.15
C PRO A 396 -21.68 9.73 10.85
N VAL A 397 -22.75 9.02 11.19
CA VAL A 397 -23.89 9.56 11.96
C VAL A 397 -23.67 9.30 13.44
N MET A 398 -23.63 10.37 14.24
CA MET A 398 -23.34 10.30 15.66
C MET A 398 -24.62 10.11 16.48
N ASP A 399 -24.51 9.35 17.57
CA ASP A 399 -25.58 9.12 18.52
C ASP A 399 -25.71 10.29 19.48
N ASN A 400 -24.65 10.62 20.22
CA ASN A 400 -24.63 11.73 21.13
C ASN A 400 -23.26 12.42 21.25
N LEU A 401 -23.28 13.71 21.64
CA LEU A 401 -22.11 14.51 21.95
C LEU A 401 -22.21 14.98 23.40
N LYS A 402 -21.35 14.50 24.27
CA LYS A 402 -21.34 14.88 25.69
C LYS A 402 -20.67 16.22 25.88
N VAL A 403 -21.39 17.17 26.49
CA VAL A 403 -20.92 18.53 26.80
C VAL A 403 -20.91 18.76 28.31
N LEU A 404 -19.75 19.09 28.87
CA LEU A 404 -19.63 19.50 30.27
C LEU A 404 -19.72 21.03 30.35
N VAL A 405 -20.67 21.54 31.08
CA VAL A 405 -20.75 22.96 31.42
C VAL A 405 -20.37 23.17 32.90
N VAL A 406 -19.30 23.94 33.09
CA VAL A 406 -18.80 24.24 34.44
C VAL A 406 -19.38 25.54 34.93
N GLU A 407 -20.13 25.48 36.02
CA GLU A 407 -20.75 26.62 36.69
C GLU A 407 -19.75 27.36 37.60
N GLY A 408 -19.40 28.58 37.23
CA GLY A 408 -18.47 29.41 37.99
C GLY A 408 -19.14 30.31 39.00
N THR A 409 -20.48 30.52 38.93
CA THR A 409 -21.25 31.43 39.79
C THR A 409 -22.43 30.69 40.46
N PRO A 410 -22.15 29.74 41.36
CA PRO A 410 -23.22 29.01 42.02
C PRO A 410 -24.14 29.99 42.79
N SER A 411 -25.41 29.89 42.52
CA SER A 411 -26.46 30.73 43.13
C SER A 411 -27.70 29.88 43.43
N PRO A 412 -28.45 30.17 44.52
CA PRO A 412 -29.77 29.58 44.75
C PRO A 412 -30.75 29.90 43.63
N ASP A 413 -30.66 31.12 43.07
CA ASP A 413 -31.43 31.55 41.92
C ASP A 413 -30.81 31.00 40.64
N VAL A 414 -31.50 30.08 39.99
CA VAL A 414 -31.04 29.39 38.76
C VAL A 414 -30.74 30.39 37.64
N TYR A 415 -31.50 31.48 37.53
CA TYR A 415 -31.31 32.48 36.46
C TYR A 415 -30.07 33.38 36.67
N ARG A 416 -29.48 33.36 37.87
CA ARG A 416 -28.24 34.08 38.18
C ARG A 416 -26.98 33.22 38.01
N ARG A 417 -27.16 31.95 37.65
CA ARG A 417 -26.02 31.06 37.36
C ARG A 417 -25.55 31.29 35.95
N SER A 418 -24.23 31.34 35.75
CA SER A 418 -23.64 31.62 34.46
C SER A 418 -23.81 30.45 33.47
N ALA A 419 -23.90 29.18 33.94
CA ALA A 419 -24.11 28.00 33.10
C ALA A 419 -25.58 27.82 32.64
N THR A 420 -26.57 28.46 33.29
CA THR A 420 -27.98 28.15 33.06
C THR A 420 -28.42 28.38 31.64
N PHE A 421 -28.16 29.56 31.07
CA PHE A 421 -28.62 29.87 29.71
C PHE A 421 -27.88 29.07 28.61
N VAL A 422 -26.62 28.80 28.85
CA VAL A 422 -25.83 27.93 27.91
C VAL A 422 -26.38 26.51 27.97
N SER A 423 -26.65 25.95 29.14
CA SER A 423 -27.22 24.61 29.27
C SER A 423 -28.65 24.51 28.73
N LEU A 424 -29.48 25.55 28.90
CA LEU A 424 -30.81 25.64 28.31
C LEU A 424 -30.77 25.78 26.78
N ALA A 425 -29.80 26.52 26.26
CA ALA A 425 -29.62 26.64 24.82
C ALA A 425 -29.23 25.28 24.18
N LEU A 426 -28.36 24.49 24.83
CA LEU A 426 -27.93 23.18 24.36
C LEU A 426 -29.01 22.09 24.56
N ARG A 427 -29.88 22.24 25.57
CA ARG A 427 -30.94 21.28 25.87
C ARG A 427 -32.25 22.01 26.23
N PRO A 428 -33.04 22.46 25.24
CA PRO A 428 -34.25 23.25 25.42
C PRO A 428 -35.33 22.57 26.28
N GLU A 429 -35.30 21.24 26.40
CA GLU A 429 -36.27 20.50 27.24
C GLU A 429 -36.06 20.71 28.74
N MET A 430 -34.83 21.02 29.16
CA MET A 430 -34.59 21.43 30.54
C MET A 430 -35.43 22.67 30.93
N ALA A 431 -35.77 23.53 29.96
CA ALA A 431 -36.68 24.65 30.20
C ALA A 431 -38.08 24.18 30.54
N LYS A 432 -38.58 23.11 29.95
CA LYS A 432 -39.88 22.52 30.27
C LYS A 432 -39.86 21.85 31.66
N LEU A 433 -38.74 21.14 31.99
CA LEU A 433 -38.56 20.55 33.32
C LEU A 433 -38.45 21.59 34.43
N VAL A 434 -37.76 22.69 34.15
CA VAL A 434 -37.69 23.85 35.08
C VAL A 434 -39.06 24.54 35.20
N ALA A 435 -39.80 24.67 34.12
CA ALA A 435 -41.16 25.21 34.10
C ALA A 435 -42.20 24.24 34.72
N ALA A 436 -42.02 22.91 34.53
CA ALA A 436 -42.88 21.89 35.13
C ALA A 436 -42.64 21.69 36.62
N ALA A 437 -41.43 21.92 37.11
CA ALA A 437 -41.15 21.97 38.56
C ALA A 437 -41.88 23.13 39.24
N THR A 438 -42.36 24.11 38.47
CA THR A 438 -43.20 25.22 38.95
C THR A 438 -44.71 25.08 38.64
N ALA A 439 -45.09 24.08 37.81
CA ALA A 439 -46.47 23.83 37.43
C ALA A 439 -46.80 22.33 37.50
N SER A 440 -47.55 21.91 38.48
CA SER A 440 -48.07 20.55 38.63
C SER A 440 -49.09 20.25 37.53
N ASN A 441 -48.68 19.63 36.42
CA ASN A 441 -49.54 18.79 35.55
C ASN A 441 -48.69 17.99 34.55
N GLY A 442 -48.80 16.65 34.64
CA GLY A 442 -48.10 15.74 33.80
C GLY A 442 -48.65 15.69 32.35
N ALA A 443 -47.79 15.81 31.41
CA ALA A 443 -48.02 15.37 30.03
C ALA A 443 -46.84 14.48 29.67
N GLY A 444 -47.14 13.26 29.28
CA GLY A 444 -46.13 12.33 28.79
C GLY A 444 -45.51 12.87 27.49
N ASP A 445 -44.22 13.08 27.53
CA ASP A 445 -43.45 13.51 26.38
C ASP A 445 -42.76 12.26 25.73
N GLU A 446 -42.89 12.14 24.42
CA GLU A 446 -42.00 11.30 23.59
C GLU A 446 -40.57 11.80 23.83
N GLU A 447 -39.72 10.92 24.36
CA GLU A 447 -38.31 11.15 24.56
C GLU A 447 -37.67 11.33 23.18
N ARG A 448 -37.43 12.56 22.75
CA ARG A 448 -36.62 12.84 21.56
C ARG A 448 -35.18 12.81 21.96
N ASP A 449 -34.41 11.87 21.41
CA ASP A 449 -32.95 11.82 21.58
C ASP A 449 -32.32 13.05 20.89
N PHE A 450 -31.73 13.93 21.69
CA PHE A 450 -30.95 15.06 21.18
C PHE A 450 -29.49 14.69 21.03
N LEU A 451 -28.86 15.15 19.95
CA LEU A 451 -27.43 14.92 19.71
C LEU A 451 -26.56 15.46 20.88
N LEU A 452 -26.96 16.54 21.55
CA LEU A 452 -26.17 17.14 22.63
C LEU A 452 -26.67 16.67 24.02
N GLU A 453 -25.83 15.92 24.72
CA GLU A 453 -26.02 15.52 26.10
C GLU A 453 -25.24 16.46 27.03
N THR A 454 -25.94 17.30 27.81
CA THR A 454 -25.32 18.34 28.62
C THR A 454 -25.27 17.94 30.07
N THR A 455 -24.08 17.97 30.69
CA THR A 455 -23.86 17.78 32.12
C THR A 455 -23.38 19.09 32.75
N VAL A 456 -24.03 19.57 33.82
CA VAL A 456 -23.61 20.77 34.54
C VAL A 456 -22.94 20.36 35.85
N LYS A 457 -21.73 20.87 36.14
CA LYS A 457 -21.00 20.68 37.41
C LYS A 457 -20.51 22.01 37.95
N ASP A 458 -20.55 22.18 39.28
CA ASP A 458 -19.96 23.36 39.93
C ASP A 458 -18.43 23.33 39.80
N PHE A 459 -17.80 24.50 39.68
CA PHE A 459 -16.35 24.64 39.57
C PHE A 459 -15.57 24.00 40.72
N SER A 460 -16.18 23.94 41.95
CA SER A 460 -15.59 23.27 43.10
C SER A 460 -15.40 21.76 42.89
N MET A 461 -16.15 21.13 41.99
CA MET A 461 -16.06 19.72 41.66
C MET A 461 -14.98 19.43 40.60
N LEU A 462 -14.35 20.45 40.00
CA LEU A 462 -13.33 20.23 38.98
C LEU A 462 -12.14 19.44 39.50
N ASN A 463 -11.72 19.63 40.74
CA ASN A 463 -10.61 18.93 41.36
C ASN A 463 -10.89 17.40 41.54
N SER A 464 -12.17 16.99 41.49
CA SER A 464 -12.55 15.57 41.55
C SER A 464 -12.58 14.89 40.19
N ILE A 465 -12.44 15.65 39.12
CA ILE A 465 -12.44 15.10 37.72
C ILE A 465 -11.00 14.71 37.34
N GLN A 466 -10.76 13.44 37.27
CA GLN A 466 -9.44 12.90 36.90
C GLN A 466 -9.15 13.04 35.39
N SER A 467 -10.19 13.00 34.54
CA SER A 467 -10.06 13.18 33.08
C SER A 467 -11.32 13.81 32.50
N PHE A 468 -11.13 14.68 31.50
CA PHE A 468 -12.23 15.29 30.73
C PHE A 468 -12.52 14.55 29.42
N ASP A 469 -11.82 13.46 29.12
CA ASP A 469 -11.90 12.75 27.84
C ASP A 469 -13.28 12.15 27.55
N ALA A 470 -14.12 11.98 28.57
CA ALA A 470 -15.51 11.56 28.39
C ALA A 470 -16.40 12.62 27.71
N TYR A 471 -15.94 13.85 27.60
CA TYR A 471 -16.71 14.97 27.05
C TYR A 471 -16.10 15.44 25.75
N SER A 472 -16.95 15.71 24.75
CA SER A 472 -16.52 16.27 23.47
C SER A 472 -16.18 17.75 23.57
N VAL A 473 -16.90 18.47 24.45
CA VAL A 473 -16.66 19.90 24.72
C VAL A 473 -16.78 20.17 26.20
N VAL A 474 -15.89 21.00 26.72
CA VAL A 474 -15.94 21.58 28.06
C VAL A 474 -16.19 23.08 27.94
N ILE A 475 -17.17 23.59 28.63
CA ILE A 475 -17.52 25.02 28.64
C ILE A 475 -17.27 25.58 30.05
N LEU A 476 -16.40 26.58 30.15
CA LEU A 476 -16.11 27.27 31.42
C LEU A 476 -16.94 28.54 31.50
N ALA A 477 -18.07 28.53 32.25
CA ALA A 477 -18.97 29.67 32.41
C ALA A 477 -18.61 30.48 33.68
N ASN A 478 -17.95 31.63 33.50
CA ASN A 478 -17.51 32.53 34.54
C ASN A 478 -16.74 31.87 35.69
N VAL A 479 -15.88 30.91 35.32
CA VAL A 479 -15.08 30.11 36.28
C VAL A 479 -13.95 30.98 36.84
N PRO A 480 -13.84 31.04 38.19
CA PRO A 480 -12.74 31.76 38.84
C PRO A 480 -11.41 31.00 38.69
N ARG A 481 -10.46 31.33 39.55
CA ARG A 481 -9.17 30.61 39.60
C ARG A 481 -9.38 29.12 39.83
N MET A 482 -8.72 28.27 39.02
CA MET A 482 -8.67 26.83 39.18
C MET A 482 -7.32 26.40 39.78
N SER A 483 -7.20 25.15 40.21
CA SER A 483 -5.90 24.59 40.61
C SER A 483 -5.00 24.34 39.39
N ASP A 484 -3.70 24.37 39.58
CA ASP A 484 -2.73 24.13 38.50
C ASP A 484 -2.89 22.71 37.89
N GLU A 485 -3.33 21.74 38.68
CA GLU A 485 -3.64 20.39 38.22
C GLU A 485 -4.81 20.38 37.23
N VAL A 486 -5.90 21.12 37.50
CA VAL A 486 -7.06 21.27 36.59
C VAL A 486 -6.64 21.99 35.31
N TYR A 487 -5.81 23.06 35.39
CA TYR A 487 -5.31 23.75 34.21
C TYR A 487 -4.49 22.81 33.32
N ASN A 488 -3.60 21.99 33.89
CA ASN A 488 -2.80 21.03 33.15
C ASN A 488 -3.66 19.91 32.55
N THR A 489 -4.63 19.41 33.29
CA THR A 489 -5.53 18.33 32.79
C THR A 489 -6.40 18.82 31.64
N LEU A 490 -6.98 20.04 31.75
CA LEU A 490 -7.76 20.65 30.67
C LEU A 490 -6.90 20.96 29.45
N ALA A 491 -5.68 21.50 29.66
CA ALA A 491 -4.77 21.77 28.55
C ALA A 491 -4.39 20.48 27.81
N SER A 492 -4.12 19.41 28.54
CA SER A 492 -3.83 18.09 27.99
C SER A 492 -5.05 17.49 27.27
N TYR A 493 -6.25 17.65 27.81
CA TYR A 493 -7.50 17.25 27.18
C TYR A 493 -7.68 17.96 25.82
N VAL A 494 -7.48 19.29 25.77
CA VAL A 494 -7.56 20.04 24.52
C VAL A 494 -6.49 19.56 23.53
N ALA A 495 -5.23 19.43 23.99
CA ALA A 495 -4.15 18.98 23.12
C ALA A 495 -4.41 17.60 22.49
N ARG A 496 -5.16 16.73 23.18
CA ARG A 496 -5.59 15.43 22.65
C ARG A 496 -6.78 15.49 21.67
N GLY A 497 -7.42 16.63 21.49
CA GLY A 497 -8.52 16.80 20.53
C GLY A 497 -9.83 17.32 21.13
N GLY A 498 -9.89 17.53 22.44
CA GLY A 498 -11.07 18.06 23.11
C GLY A 498 -11.36 19.51 22.72
N GLY A 499 -12.64 19.90 22.76
CA GLY A 499 -13.10 21.27 22.56
C GLY A 499 -13.21 22.05 23.87
N LEU A 500 -12.74 23.29 23.90
CA LEU A 500 -12.86 24.16 25.08
C LEU A 500 -13.49 25.50 24.72
N LEU A 501 -14.59 25.84 25.38
CA LEU A 501 -15.19 27.15 25.28
C LEU A 501 -15.02 27.91 26.62
N VAL A 502 -14.31 29.02 26.56
CA VAL A 502 -14.09 29.88 27.73
C VAL A 502 -14.99 31.12 27.63
N LEU A 503 -15.86 31.27 28.60
CA LEU A 503 -16.83 32.39 28.75
C LEU A 503 -16.48 33.17 30.04
N PRO A 504 -15.43 33.98 30.03
CA PRO A 504 -14.98 34.68 31.23
C PRO A 504 -15.97 35.81 31.60
N GLY A 505 -16.27 35.93 32.87
CA GLY A 505 -17.03 37.05 33.44
C GLY A 505 -16.25 37.75 34.52
N ALA A 506 -16.94 38.47 35.40
CA ALA A 506 -16.31 39.28 36.47
C ALA A 506 -15.47 38.48 37.48
N ARG A 507 -15.63 37.15 37.55
CA ARG A 507 -14.90 36.28 38.48
C ARG A 507 -13.62 35.70 37.91
N ALA A 508 -13.38 35.82 36.60
CA ALA A 508 -12.21 35.25 35.93
C ALA A 508 -10.93 35.95 36.43
N ASP A 509 -9.91 35.15 36.79
CA ASP A 509 -8.59 35.63 37.20
C ASP A 509 -7.70 35.88 35.97
N LYS A 510 -7.56 37.15 35.57
CA LYS A 510 -6.78 37.59 34.41
C LYS A 510 -5.36 37.01 34.37
N GLU A 511 -4.66 37.08 35.50
CA GLU A 511 -3.25 36.66 35.52
C GLU A 511 -3.10 35.17 35.28
N GLN A 512 -3.98 34.39 35.91
CA GLN A 512 -3.89 32.94 35.80
C GLN A 512 -4.37 32.45 34.44
N TYR A 513 -5.42 32.99 33.88
CA TYR A 513 -5.87 32.66 32.51
C TYR A 513 -4.82 33.05 31.47
N ASN A 514 -4.14 34.17 31.60
CA ASN A 514 -3.11 34.62 30.68
C ASN A 514 -1.81 33.81 30.79
N ASN A 515 -1.53 33.22 31.95
CA ASN A 515 -0.35 32.33 32.15
C ASN A 515 -0.65 30.86 31.92
N TRP A 516 -1.85 30.53 31.44
CA TRP A 516 -2.22 29.16 31.11
C TRP A 516 -1.48 28.67 29.86
N LEU A 517 -0.43 27.83 30.08
CA LEU A 517 0.45 27.34 29.04
C LEU A 517 0.40 25.83 28.94
N TYR A 518 0.57 25.32 27.71
CA TYR A 518 0.80 23.92 27.40
C TYR A 518 2.02 23.82 26.47
N ASN A 519 3.05 23.10 26.90
CA ASN A 519 4.32 22.99 26.17
C ASN A 519 4.90 24.35 25.69
N GLY A 520 4.78 25.39 26.53
CA GLY A 520 5.24 26.75 26.24
C GLY A 520 4.35 27.58 25.31
N LYS A 521 3.23 27.00 24.82
CA LYS A 521 2.23 27.71 24.02
C LYS A 521 1.06 28.15 24.91
N SER A 522 0.51 29.35 24.69
CA SER A 522 -0.71 29.80 25.38
C SER A 522 -1.90 28.93 25.00
N VAL A 523 -2.68 28.48 26.00
CA VAL A 523 -3.91 27.72 25.75
C VAL A 523 -5.00 28.67 25.25
N LEU A 524 -5.11 29.87 25.81
CA LEU A 524 -6.07 30.86 25.32
C LEU A 524 -5.69 31.37 23.92
N PRO A 525 -6.68 31.62 23.04
CA PRO A 525 -6.48 32.23 21.73
C PRO A 525 -5.84 33.62 21.83
N ILE A 526 -6.37 34.47 22.71
CA ILE A 526 -5.96 35.86 22.93
C ILE A 526 -5.91 36.10 24.45
N LYS A 527 -5.01 36.99 24.89
CA LYS A 527 -4.89 37.39 26.31
C LYS A 527 -6.06 38.23 26.73
N LEU A 528 -6.52 38.03 27.95
CA LEU A 528 -7.51 38.89 28.61
C LEU A 528 -6.82 40.21 29.00
N GLY A 529 -7.38 41.31 28.56
CA GLY A 529 -6.98 42.68 28.94
C GLY A 529 -7.70 43.16 30.22
N GLU A 530 -8.46 44.22 30.15
CA GLU A 530 -9.18 44.77 31.29
C GLU A 530 -10.68 44.43 31.23
N TRP A 531 -11.28 44.22 32.39
CA TRP A 531 -12.71 44.08 32.52
C TRP A 531 -13.32 45.48 32.65
N LYS A 532 -13.83 46.04 31.54
CA LYS A 532 -14.27 47.44 31.46
C LYS A 532 -15.53 47.61 30.63
N GLN A 533 -16.10 48.83 30.64
CA GLN A 533 -17.16 49.22 29.73
C GLN A 533 -16.57 49.30 28.29
N PRO A 534 -17.30 48.84 27.26
CA PRO A 534 -16.90 49.02 25.88
C PRO A 534 -16.79 50.49 25.50
N ASP A 535 -15.78 50.81 24.70
CA ASP A 535 -15.59 52.15 24.15
C ASP A 535 -16.78 52.49 23.22
N THR A 536 -17.28 53.75 23.30
CA THR A 536 -18.38 54.22 22.43
C THR A 536 -17.84 54.48 21.00
N VAL A 537 -18.70 54.20 20.01
CA VAL A 537 -18.36 54.40 18.58
C VAL A 537 -19.13 55.59 18.07
N ALA A 538 -18.43 56.46 17.34
CA ALA A 538 -19.05 57.59 16.66
C ALA A 538 -19.70 57.11 15.31
N VAL A 539 -20.99 57.13 15.21
CA VAL A 539 -21.74 56.70 14.01
C VAL A 539 -22.37 57.93 13.36
N LEU A 540 -22.19 58.05 12.03
CA LEU A 540 -22.88 59.03 11.22
C LEU A 540 -24.31 58.59 10.94
N ARG A 541 -25.29 59.33 11.42
CA ARG A 541 -26.70 59.12 11.09
C ARG A 541 -27.29 60.34 10.39
N ASP A 542 -28.24 60.11 9.50
CA ASP A 542 -29.02 61.18 8.90
C ASP A 542 -29.84 61.90 9.97
N ALA A 543 -29.83 63.25 9.94
CA ALA A 543 -30.52 64.05 10.93
C ALA A 543 -32.03 63.90 10.75
N GLU A 544 -32.63 62.86 11.35
CA GLU A 544 -34.08 62.83 11.54
C GLU A 544 -34.50 63.82 12.66
N LYS A 545 -34.95 65.01 12.24
CA LYS A 545 -35.77 65.91 13.02
C LYS A 545 -35.34 66.21 14.47
N SER A 546 -34.13 66.61 14.71
CA SER A 546 -33.75 67.22 15.96
C SER A 546 -33.28 68.66 15.78
N SER A 547 -33.72 69.56 16.59
CA SER A 547 -33.53 70.99 16.53
C SER A 547 -32.14 71.51 16.88
N GLU A 548 -31.13 70.64 16.84
CA GLU A 548 -29.71 70.92 17.13
C GLU A 548 -28.77 70.42 16.04
N ALA A 549 -28.98 70.87 14.82
CA ALA A 549 -28.08 70.55 13.75
C ALA A 549 -27.22 71.75 13.33
N ASN A 550 -25.98 71.74 13.67
CA ASN A 550 -24.98 72.67 13.13
C ASN A 550 -23.83 71.87 12.41
N THR A 551 -24.16 71.16 11.33
CA THR A 551 -23.19 70.70 10.37
C THR A 551 -23.74 70.89 8.98
N ALA A 552 -22.90 71.28 8.02
CA ALA A 552 -23.31 71.71 6.70
C ALA A 552 -23.89 70.58 5.78
N ASP A 553 -23.97 69.35 6.25
CA ASP A 553 -24.45 68.15 5.50
C ASP A 553 -25.61 67.40 6.15
N GLY A 554 -26.26 67.92 7.21
CA GLY A 554 -27.39 67.20 7.86
C GLY A 554 -27.06 65.85 8.52
N GLN A 555 -25.82 65.58 8.76
CA GLN A 555 -25.37 64.40 9.48
C GLN A 555 -24.86 64.73 10.87
N VAL A 556 -25.29 63.99 11.87
CA VAL A 556 -24.87 64.15 13.27
C VAL A 556 -24.05 62.96 13.73
N LEU A 557 -22.84 63.24 14.28
CA LEU A 557 -22.05 62.24 14.99
C LEU A 557 -22.67 61.94 16.34
N LYS A 558 -23.23 60.73 16.49
CA LYS A 558 -23.78 60.27 17.78
C LYS A 558 -22.89 59.18 18.35
N ALA A 559 -22.50 59.28 19.59
CA ALA A 559 -21.78 58.22 20.28
C ALA A 559 -22.76 57.08 20.64
N GLU A 560 -22.56 55.93 20.09
CA GLU A 560 -23.35 54.73 20.40
C GLU A 560 -22.50 53.73 21.19
N PRO A 561 -23.09 52.93 22.11
CA PRO A 561 -22.37 51.87 22.78
C PRO A 561 -21.90 50.80 21.77
N ALA A 562 -20.78 50.20 22.03
CA ALA A 562 -20.30 49.11 21.17
C ALA A 562 -21.29 47.93 21.22
N HIS A 563 -21.62 47.39 20.07
CA HIS A 563 -22.52 46.25 19.90
C HIS A 563 -21.87 45.17 19.07
N ILE A 564 -22.37 43.93 19.12
CA ILE A 564 -21.86 42.83 18.29
C ILE A 564 -22.09 43.16 16.81
N ASP A 565 -21.06 42.99 15.99
CA ASP A 565 -21.14 43.14 14.54
C ASP A 565 -21.20 41.78 13.81
N PRO A 566 -22.42 41.30 13.44
CA PRO A 566 -22.54 40.00 12.75
C PRO A 566 -21.91 39.99 11.36
N PHE A 567 -21.72 41.18 10.73
CA PHE A 567 -21.06 41.23 9.41
C PHE A 567 -19.58 40.89 9.49
N SER A 568 -18.98 40.99 10.69
CA SER A 568 -17.60 40.57 10.94
C SER A 568 -17.40 39.03 11.02
N PHE A 569 -18.50 38.25 11.05
CA PHE A 569 -18.44 36.79 11.18
C PHE A 569 -17.94 36.15 9.90
N SER A 570 -16.64 35.97 9.82
CA SER A 570 -15.97 35.38 8.65
C SER A 570 -15.55 33.91 8.85
N HIS A 571 -15.40 33.50 10.13
CA HIS A 571 -14.95 32.16 10.47
C HIS A 571 -16.09 31.13 10.41
N ASP A 572 -15.81 29.90 10.01
CA ASP A 572 -16.80 28.83 9.83
C ASP A 572 -17.71 28.62 11.04
N ALA A 573 -17.19 28.82 12.26
CA ALA A 573 -17.96 28.68 13.50
C ALA A 573 -19.14 29.64 13.62
N LEU A 574 -19.09 30.82 13.00
CA LEU A 574 -20.12 31.85 13.10
C LEU A 574 -20.64 32.33 11.74
N ARG A 575 -20.04 31.93 10.63
CA ARG A 575 -20.37 32.41 9.27
C ARG A 575 -21.83 32.23 8.89
N THR A 576 -22.51 31.18 9.39
CA THR A 576 -23.92 30.91 9.17
C THR A 576 -24.83 31.99 9.78
N LEU A 577 -24.31 32.76 10.76
CA LEU A 577 -25.00 33.79 11.50
C LEU A 577 -24.70 35.20 10.99
N ARG A 578 -23.90 35.36 9.92
CA ARG A 578 -23.40 36.66 9.40
C ARG A 578 -24.51 37.69 9.11
N TYR A 579 -25.69 37.26 8.75
CA TYR A 579 -26.80 38.16 8.36
C TYR A 579 -27.92 38.24 9.41
N ARG A 580 -27.63 37.89 10.69
CA ARG A 580 -28.63 37.92 11.78
C ARG A 580 -28.60 39.26 12.49
N ASN A 581 -29.55 40.16 12.13
CA ASN A 581 -29.60 41.53 12.62
C ASN A 581 -29.95 41.66 14.13
N ASP A 582 -30.56 40.64 14.77
CA ASP A 582 -30.91 40.67 16.18
C ASP A 582 -29.67 40.74 17.10
N LEU A 583 -28.51 40.24 16.65
CA LEU A 583 -27.25 40.37 17.39
C LEU A 583 -26.70 41.78 17.41
N MET A 584 -27.04 42.63 16.42
CA MET A 584 -26.65 44.04 16.40
C MET A 584 -27.29 44.85 17.54
N ALA A 585 -28.37 44.35 18.13
CA ALA A 585 -29.02 44.99 19.29
C ALA A 585 -28.36 44.60 20.63
N VAL A 586 -27.30 43.75 20.62
CA VAL A 586 -26.58 43.31 21.83
C VAL A 586 -25.46 44.30 22.11
N ALA A 587 -25.65 45.17 23.11
CA ALA A 587 -24.66 46.09 23.62
C ALA A 587 -24.27 45.67 25.04
N PRO A 588 -23.10 45.06 25.26
CA PRO A 588 -22.70 44.63 26.60
C PRO A 588 -22.37 45.85 27.49
N LEU A 589 -22.75 45.76 28.74
CA LEU A 589 -22.42 46.78 29.76
C LEU A 589 -20.95 46.72 30.15
N LEU A 590 -20.41 45.52 30.21
CA LEU A 590 -19.02 45.22 30.53
C LEU A 590 -18.52 44.09 29.62
N TYR A 591 -17.24 44.10 29.28
CA TYR A 591 -16.57 43.05 28.50
C TYR A 591 -15.11 42.90 28.86
N TRP A 592 -14.51 41.75 28.57
CA TRP A 592 -13.06 41.59 28.60
C TRP A 592 -12.47 42.20 27.32
N GLU A 593 -11.62 43.17 27.42
CA GLU A 593 -10.81 43.60 26.30
C GLU A 593 -9.89 42.45 25.89
N LEU A 594 -9.90 42.05 24.63
CA LEU A 594 -9.03 41.01 24.07
C LEU A 594 -7.89 41.67 23.30
N ASP A 595 -6.65 41.45 23.77
CA ASP A 595 -5.46 42.04 23.16
C ASP A 595 -4.95 41.19 22.00
N GLU A 596 -5.14 41.69 20.76
CA GLU A 596 -4.65 41.02 19.55
C GLU A 596 -3.12 41.04 19.50
N GLY A 597 -2.47 40.02 20.10
CA GLY A 597 -1.05 39.75 19.84
C GLY A 597 -0.86 39.08 18.45
N MET A 598 0.20 39.41 17.77
CA MET A 598 0.56 38.79 16.46
C MET A 598 0.97 37.31 16.65
N SER A 599 0.07 36.38 16.96
CA SER A 599 0.33 34.96 16.82
C SER A 599 -0.43 34.42 15.60
N GLY A 600 0.26 33.91 14.61
CA GLY A 600 -0.34 33.45 13.35
C GLY A 600 -1.27 32.24 13.44
N GLU A 601 -1.55 31.74 14.66
CA GLU A 601 -2.40 30.58 14.91
C GLU A 601 -3.79 30.93 15.45
N THR A 602 -4.10 32.23 15.63
CA THR A 602 -5.36 32.70 16.24
C THR A 602 -6.27 33.35 15.20
N TYR A 603 -7.54 32.94 15.17
CA TYR A 603 -8.56 33.50 14.29
C TYR A 603 -9.60 34.28 15.12
N VAL A 604 -9.87 35.54 14.78
CA VAL A 604 -10.97 36.31 15.32
C VAL A 604 -12.22 35.94 14.55
N ALA A 605 -13.12 35.17 15.19
CA ALA A 605 -14.32 34.65 14.54
C ALA A 605 -15.45 35.70 14.44
N GLY A 606 -15.45 36.69 15.34
CA GLY A 606 -16.42 37.80 15.35
C GLY A 606 -15.88 38.99 16.13
N ARG A 607 -16.35 40.19 15.78
CA ARG A 607 -15.95 41.47 16.37
C ARG A 607 -17.18 42.27 16.84
N PHE A 608 -16.91 43.22 17.70
CA PHE A 608 -17.81 44.33 17.94
C PHE A 608 -17.65 45.40 16.86
N ASN A 609 -18.61 46.34 16.76
CA ASN A 609 -18.55 47.47 15.83
C ASN A 609 -17.39 48.46 16.13
N ASN A 610 -16.77 48.40 17.30
CA ASN A 610 -15.53 49.10 17.63
C ASN A 610 -14.25 48.33 17.20
N HIS A 611 -14.41 47.32 16.35
CA HIS A 611 -13.36 46.43 15.81
C HIS A 611 -12.64 45.56 16.85
N LYS A 612 -12.99 45.61 18.13
CA LYS A 612 -12.42 44.72 19.13
C LYS A 612 -12.99 43.29 18.97
N PRO A 613 -12.20 42.25 19.28
CA PRO A 613 -12.66 40.87 19.17
C PRO A 613 -13.81 40.55 20.10
N PHE A 614 -14.85 39.88 19.57
CA PHE A 614 -15.96 39.32 20.31
C PHE A 614 -15.71 37.85 20.67
N VAL A 615 -15.37 37.07 19.66
CA VAL A 615 -15.00 35.65 19.79
C VAL A 615 -13.71 35.39 19.05
N ALA A 616 -12.75 34.74 19.73
CA ALA A 616 -11.49 34.32 19.15
C ALA A 616 -11.39 32.81 19.28
N ILE A 617 -10.80 32.16 18.25
CA ILE A 617 -10.65 30.72 18.16
C ILE A 617 -9.18 30.40 17.82
N LYS A 618 -8.66 29.38 18.49
CA LYS A 618 -7.30 28.86 18.25
C LYS A 618 -7.30 27.34 18.25
N GLN A 619 -6.48 26.77 17.39
CA GLN A 619 -6.17 25.35 17.45
C GLN A 619 -4.96 25.13 18.38
N LEU A 620 -5.11 24.29 19.38
CA LEU A 620 -4.05 23.86 20.29
C LEU A 620 -3.79 22.38 20.04
N GLU A 621 -2.69 22.08 19.35
CA GLU A 621 -2.38 20.74 18.86
C GLU A 621 -3.55 20.16 18.05
N ARG A 622 -4.32 19.20 18.61
CA ARG A 622 -5.47 18.57 17.93
C ARG A 622 -6.82 19.18 18.28
N GLY A 623 -6.93 19.84 19.43
CA GLY A 623 -8.17 20.43 19.89
C GLY A 623 -8.31 21.89 19.57
N THR A 624 -9.45 22.43 19.88
CA THR A 624 -9.81 23.81 19.57
C THR A 624 -10.28 24.54 20.82
N VAL A 625 -9.77 25.74 21.01
CA VAL A 625 -10.19 26.65 22.11
C VAL A 625 -10.92 27.84 21.54
N ALA A 626 -12.08 28.13 22.02
CA ALA A 626 -12.81 29.38 21.76
C ALA A 626 -12.89 30.22 23.03
N LEU A 627 -12.64 31.51 22.88
CA LEU A 627 -12.74 32.51 23.96
C LEU A 627 -13.74 33.59 23.55
N SER A 628 -14.73 33.86 24.39
CA SER A 628 -15.64 35.01 24.25
C SER A 628 -15.17 36.16 25.08
N ALA A 629 -15.38 37.37 24.59
CA ALA A 629 -15.15 38.62 25.36
C ALA A 629 -16.21 38.87 26.43
N ILE A 630 -17.34 38.21 26.35
CA ILE A 630 -18.46 38.36 27.33
C ILE A 630 -18.93 36.97 27.80
N PRO A 631 -19.44 36.85 29.03
CA PRO A 631 -20.14 35.66 29.46
C PRO A 631 -21.50 35.56 28.74
N PHE A 632 -21.97 34.31 28.53
CA PHE A 632 -23.30 34.07 27.94
C PHE A 632 -24.37 33.92 28.99
N ASP A 633 -24.50 34.97 29.82
CA ASP A 633 -25.51 35.09 30.87
C ASP A 633 -26.11 36.50 30.92
N ILE A 634 -27.05 36.75 31.84
CA ILE A 634 -27.75 38.03 31.97
C ILE A 634 -26.96 39.09 32.74
N SER A 635 -25.76 38.80 33.22
CA SER A 635 -25.04 39.71 34.12
C SER A 635 -24.58 40.99 33.45
N VAL A 636 -24.21 40.91 32.17
CA VAL A 636 -23.63 42.05 31.43
C VAL A 636 -24.30 42.33 30.08
N SER A 637 -25.15 41.44 29.56
CA SER A 637 -25.79 41.63 28.25
C SER A 637 -27.11 40.86 28.13
N ASP A 638 -27.96 41.30 27.20
CA ASP A 638 -29.21 40.63 26.83
C ASP A 638 -29.07 39.62 25.70
N ILE A 639 -27.83 39.14 25.41
CA ILE A 639 -27.52 38.19 24.35
C ILE A 639 -28.38 36.92 24.44
N VAL A 640 -28.65 36.45 25.65
CA VAL A 640 -29.43 35.22 25.93
C VAL A 640 -30.90 35.35 25.52
N ALA A 641 -31.40 36.59 25.39
CA ALA A 641 -32.76 36.87 24.96
C ALA A 641 -32.92 36.98 23.43
N LYS A 642 -31.84 36.91 22.69
CA LYS A 642 -31.88 37.02 21.23
C LYS A 642 -32.22 35.69 20.57
N LYS A 643 -32.97 35.71 19.47
CA LYS A 643 -33.33 34.47 18.72
C LYS A 643 -32.13 33.72 18.17
N THR A 644 -31.06 34.46 17.86
CA THR A 644 -29.82 33.88 17.33
C THR A 644 -28.91 33.27 18.42
N PHE A 645 -29.21 33.46 19.72
CA PHE A 645 -28.40 32.94 20.83
C PHE A 645 -28.28 31.41 20.79
N VAL A 646 -29.42 30.71 20.69
CA VAL A 646 -29.44 29.24 20.65
C VAL A 646 -28.62 28.70 19.43
N PRO A 647 -28.87 29.12 18.18
CA PRO A 647 -28.04 28.75 17.07
C PRO A 647 -26.56 29.07 17.26
N MET A 648 -26.21 30.19 17.85
CA MET A 648 -24.81 30.60 18.07
C MET A 648 -24.08 29.64 19.04
N VAL A 649 -24.70 29.30 20.17
CA VAL A 649 -24.12 28.35 21.11
C VAL A 649 -23.95 26.98 20.47
N HIS A 650 -24.93 26.53 19.71
CA HIS A 650 -24.85 25.25 18.98
C HIS A 650 -23.73 25.23 17.94
N GLU A 651 -23.63 26.28 17.10
CA GLU A 651 -22.57 26.33 16.06
C GLU A 651 -21.18 26.37 16.69
N LEU A 652 -20.99 27.12 17.80
CA LEU A 652 -19.74 27.13 18.56
C LEU A 652 -19.43 25.74 19.14
N VAL A 653 -20.40 25.07 19.76
CA VAL A 653 -20.21 23.74 20.33
C VAL A 653 -19.93 22.71 19.23
N TYR A 654 -20.63 22.70 18.10
CA TYR A 654 -20.35 21.81 16.99
C TYR A 654 -18.99 22.06 16.35
N HIS A 655 -18.59 23.34 16.31
CA HIS A 655 -17.26 23.68 15.80
C HIS A 655 -16.15 23.16 16.74
N LEU A 656 -16.35 23.26 18.04
CA LEU A 656 -15.42 22.79 19.06
C LEU A 656 -15.42 21.28 19.22
N ALA A 657 -16.63 20.69 19.15
CA ALA A 657 -16.79 19.23 19.22
C ALA A 657 -16.20 18.50 18.05
N ARG A 658 -15.52 19.22 17.10
CA ARG A 658 -14.96 18.55 15.92
C ARG A 658 -14.49 17.15 16.29
N PRO A 659 -15.32 16.13 16.09
CA PRO A 659 -14.75 14.82 15.98
C PRO A 659 -13.85 14.94 14.75
N ILE A 660 -12.61 14.57 14.86
CA ILE A 660 -11.85 14.17 13.69
C ILE A 660 -12.74 13.08 13.12
N SER A 661 -13.46 13.38 12.04
CA SER A 661 -14.39 12.42 11.46
C SER A 661 -13.56 11.18 11.13
N PRO A 662 -14.05 9.98 11.46
CA PRO A 662 -13.38 8.77 11.03
C PRO A 662 -13.11 8.88 9.54
N GLU A 663 -11.94 8.47 9.11
CA GLU A 663 -11.56 8.47 7.69
C GLU A 663 -12.28 7.34 6.97
N LEU A 664 -13.63 7.46 6.88
CA LEU A 664 -14.46 6.44 6.22
C LEU A 664 -14.53 6.60 4.71
N ASN A 665 -13.90 7.61 4.15
CA ASN A 665 -13.80 7.84 2.71
C ASN A 665 -12.33 8.05 2.36
N THR A 666 -11.73 7.07 1.70
CA THR A 666 -10.30 7.06 1.36
C THR A 666 -10.09 6.91 -0.14
N ILE A 667 -8.85 6.94 -0.57
CA ILE A 667 -8.44 6.76 -1.97
C ILE A 667 -7.77 5.40 -2.16
N PRO A 668 -7.70 4.86 -3.39
CA PRO A 668 -6.98 3.63 -3.67
C PRO A 668 -5.51 3.68 -3.23
N SER A 669 -5.02 2.61 -2.63
CA SER A 669 -3.65 2.51 -2.14
C SER A 669 -3.21 1.05 -1.99
N ASP A 670 -1.89 0.80 -1.96
CA ASP A 670 -1.33 -0.55 -1.75
C ASP A 670 -1.54 -1.06 -0.33
N SER A 671 -1.59 -0.16 0.63
CA SER A 671 -1.90 -0.44 2.03
C SER A 671 -2.51 0.81 2.65
N ALA A 672 -3.42 0.66 3.57
CA ALA A 672 -4.06 1.78 4.22
C ALA A 672 -4.13 1.60 5.74
N THR A 673 -4.05 2.72 6.43
CA THR A 673 -4.40 2.85 7.83
C THR A 673 -5.54 3.83 7.95
N LEU A 674 -6.71 3.35 8.36
CA LEU A 674 -7.91 4.16 8.49
C LEU A 674 -8.14 4.52 9.94
N LEU A 675 -8.24 5.81 10.24
CA LEU A 675 -8.60 6.28 11.56
C LEU A 675 -10.09 6.04 11.79
N LEU A 676 -10.41 5.16 12.75
CA LEU A 676 -11.80 4.81 13.08
C LEU A 676 -12.36 5.67 14.19
N THR A 677 -11.54 6.10 15.15
CA THR A 677 -11.94 7.01 16.21
C THR A 677 -10.80 7.93 16.61
N PRO A 678 -11.07 9.23 16.71
CA PRO A 678 -10.11 10.21 17.19
C PRO A 678 -9.99 10.24 18.72
N GLN A 679 -10.88 9.56 19.43
CA GLN A 679 -10.81 9.52 20.88
C GLN A 679 -9.67 8.62 21.32
N LEU A 680 -8.72 9.19 22.04
CA LEU A 680 -7.85 8.41 22.90
C LEU A 680 -8.76 7.73 23.92
N THR A 681 -9.08 6.48 23.70
CA THR A 681 -9.55 5.64 24.76
C THR A 681 -8.38 5.49 25.72
N THR A 682 -8.29 6.37 26.70
CA THR A 682 -7.77 5.95 27.97
C THR A 682 -8.60 4.72 28.30
N SER A 683 -7.95 3.57 28.30
CA SER A 683 -8.55 2.38 28.87
C SER A 683 -8.86 2.72 30.32
N THR A 684 -10.06 3.21 30.54
CA THR A 684 -10.63 3.29 31.89
C THR A 684 -10.95 1.87 32.30
N ASN A 685 -9.91 1.13 32.65
CA ASN A 685 -10.07 0.18 33.69
C ASN A 685 -10.20 0.97 34.99
N GLU A 686 -11.40 1.48 35.25
CA GLU A 686 -11.84 2.06 36.51
C GLU A 686 -11.84 1.05 37.67
N ALA A 687 -10.91 0.13 37.72
CA ALA A 687 -10.84 -0.81 38.85
C ALA A 687 -9.52 -0.79 39.59
N ASP A 688 -8.49 -0.11 39.08
CA ASP A 688 -7.23 -0.05 39.85
C ASP A 688 -6.46 1.22 39.49
N GLY A 689 -6.18 2.07 40.45
CA GLY A 689 -5.44 3.33 40.36
C GLY A 689 -3.97 3.14 39.95
N SER A 690 -3.71 2.35 38.92
CA SER A 690 -2.40 2.10 38.35
C SER A 690 -2.23 2.94 37.10
N GLY A 691 -1.40 3.96 37.19
CA GLY A 691 -0.99 4.84 36.13
C GLY A 691 -0.41 4.10 34.91
N ASN A 692 -0.02 4.86 33.88
CA ASN A 692 0.51 4.43 32.59
C ASN A 692 1.77 3.53 32.63
N GLU A 693 1.99 2.78 33.70
CA GLU A 693 3.17 1.95 33.95
C GLU A 693 2.85 0.46 34.03
N GLY A 694 3.68 -0.38 33.42
CA GLY A 694 3.54 -1.85 33.45
C GLY A 694 3.22 -2.46 32.09
N LEU A 695 2.85 -3.75 32.07
CA LEU A 695 2.41 -4.48 30.87
C LEU A 695 1.02 -5.06 31.07
N VAL A 696 0.25 -5.17 30.01
CA VAL A 696 -1.07 -5.84 30.05
C VAL A 696 -0.86 -7.35 30.05
N GLY A 697 -1.12 -8.02 31.16
CA GLY A 697 -1.14 -9.47 31.28
C GLY A 697 -2.49 -10.04 30.86
N GLN A 698 -2.48 -10.97 29.92
CA GLN A 698 -3.62 -11.77 29.47
C GLN A 698 -3.48 -13.18 30.07
N TYR A 699 -4.32 -13.51 31.03
CA TYR A 699 -4.28 -14.73 31.78
C TYR A 699 -5.28 -15.75 31.24
N TYR A 700 -4.79 -16.87 30.70
CA TYR A 700 -5.57 -17.93 30.06
C TYR A 700 -5.70 -19.12 30.98
N LYS A 701 -6.87 -19.81 30.95
CA LYS A 701 -7.13 -21.05 31.71
C LYS A 701 -6.50 -22.30 31.10
N THR A 702 -5.79 -22.11 29.99
CA THR A 702 -5.16 -23.20 29.22
C THR A 702 -3.67 -22.88 29.02
N LYS A 703 -2.83 -23.90 28.88
CA LYS A 703 -1.40 -23.71 28.61
C LYS A 703 -1.07 -23.17 27.21
N ASP A 704 -2.01 -23.20 26.27
CA ASP A 704 -1.81 -22.96 24.86
C ASP A 704 -2.34 -21.58 24.42
N PHE A 705 -2.55 -20.63 25.33
CA PHE A 705 -3.07 -19.29 25.06
C PHE A 705 -4.43 -19.29 24.39
N THR A 706 -5.27 -20.30 24.64
CA THR A 706 -6.60 -20.43 24.04
C THR A 706 -7.71 -20.05 25.02
N GLY A 707 -8.83 -19.55 24.50
CA GLY A 707 -9.99 -19.14 25.30
C GLY A 707 -9.98 -17.64 25.61
N MET A 708 -10.97 -17.17 26.39
CA MET A 708 -11.06 -15.78 26.83
C MET A 708 -10.09 -15.52 27.99
N PRO A 709 -9.12 -14.59 27.86
CA PRO A 709 -8.21 -14.26 28.94
C PRO A 709 -8.85 -13.30 29.96
N ILE A 710 -8.41 -13.41 31.22
CA ILE A 710 -8.60 -12.37 32.22
C ILE A 710 -7.47 -11.35 32.03
N LYS A 711 -7.81 -10.06 31.84
CA LYS A 711 -6.82 -9.01 31.60
C LYS A 711 -6.53 -8.24 32.89
N LYS A 712 -5.25 -7.95 33.15
CA LYS A 712 -4.75 -7.18 34.28
C LYS A 712 -3.47 -6.44 33.90
N VAL A 713 -3.26 -5.22 34.38
CA VAL A 713 -1.98 -4.53 34.23
C VAL A 713 -1.04 -4.96 35.34
N ASP A 714 0.10 -5.51 34.96
CA ASP A 714 1.14 -5.91 35.90
C ASP A 714 2.30 -4.94 35.86
N LYS A 715 2.56 -4.27 36.98
CA LYS A 715 3.61 -3.22 37.08
C LYS A 715 5.02 -3.76 36.90
N LYS A 716 5.27 -5.00 37.30
CA LYS A 716 6.54 -5.70 37.16
C LYS A 716 6.28 -7.16 36.82
N ILE A 717 7.10 -7.73 35.95
CA ILE A 717 7.04 -9.16 35.63
C ILE A 717 8.03 -9.89 36.56
N GLN A 718 7.60 -10.09 37.78
CA GLN A 718 8.31 -10.81 38.81
C GLN A 718 7.29 -11.52 39.70
N PHE A 719 7.01 -12.78 39.38
CA PHE A 719 5.98 -13.57 40.03
C PHE A 719 6.55 -14.89 40.57
N TYR A 720 6.07 -15.24 41.74
CA TYR A 720 6.35 -16.45 42.43
C TYR A 720 5.04 -17.03 42.95
N TRP A 721 4.33 -17.79 42.13
CA TRP A 721 3.06 -18.36 42.54
C TRP A 721 3.22 -19.69 43.28
N GLY A 722 4.27 -20.48 42.96
CA GLY A 722 4.45 -21.82 43.47
C GLY A 722 3.28 -22.71 43.07
N GLU A 723 2.60 -23.28 44.05
CA GLU A 723 1.38 -24.09 43.87
C GLU A 723 0.08 -23.26 43.98
N ASN A 724 0.17 -21.93 44.08
CA ASN A 724 -0.99 -21.06 44.20
C ASN A 724 -1.50 -20.56 42.82
N VAL A 725 -2.78 -20.25 42.77
CA VAL A 725 -3.41 -19.67 41.58
C VAL A 725 -2.88 -18.28 41.27
N PRO A 726 -2.54 -17.96 40.03
CA PRO A 726 -2.03 -16.63 39.68
C PRO A 726 -3.10 -15.51 39.80
N LEU A 727 -4.35 -15.85 39.54
CA LEU A 727 -5.53 -14.97 39.70
C LEU A 727 -6.77 -15.80 40.01
N PRO A 728 -7.79 -15.21 40.71
CA PRO A 728 -9.08 -15.86 40.89
C PRO A 728 -9.69 -16.22 39.51
N GLY A 729 -9.97 -17.50 39.33
CA GLY A 729 -10.54 -18.05 38.12
C GLY A 729 -9.54 -18.60 37.10
N ILE A 730 -8.24 -18.52 37.38
CA ILE A 730 -7.18 -19.22 36.62
C ILE A 730 -6.73 -20.46 37.47
N PRO A 731 -6.49 -21.64 36.89
CA PRO A 731 -6.01 -22.80 37.63
C PRO A 731 -4.56 -22.60 38.12
N ALA A 732 -4.10 -23.41 39.09
CA ALA A 732 -2.72 -23.35 39.58
C ALA A 732 -1.72 -23.96 38.59
N ASP A 733 -2.16 -24.95 37.82
CA ASP A 733 -1.38 -25.62 36.76
C ASP A 733 -2.11 -25.52 35.41
N TYR A 734 -1.39 -25.76 34.30
CA TYR A 734 -1.92 -25.75 32.93
C TYR A 734 -2.52 -24.43 32.52
N PHE A 735 -1.92 -23.31 32.93
CA PHE A 735 -2.32 -21.97 32.49
C PHE A 735 -1.24 -21.30 31.64
N SER A 736 -1.60 -20.21 31.00
CA SER A 736 -0.63 -19.37 30.28
C SER A 736 -0.92 -17.89 30.49
N ILE A 737 0.12 -17.07 30.32
CA ILE A 737 0.00 -15.62 30.44
C ILE A 737 0.78 -14.99 29.28
N GLU A 738 0.17 -14.04 28.59
CA GLU A 738 0.84 -13.21 27.61
C GLU A 738 0.84 -11.75 28.09
N TRP A 739 2.04 -11.20 28.38
CA TRP A 739 2.19 -9.78 28.68
C TRP A 739 2.53 -9.03 27.40
N ILE A 740 1.81 -7.93 27.18
CA ILE A 740 1.91 -7.11 25.99
C ILE A 740 2.05 -5.66 26.39
N GLY A 741 2.92 -4.94 25.71
CA GLY A 741 3.17 -3.53 25.90
C GLY A 741 4.48 -3.09 25.26
N SER A 742 5.11 -2.06 25.81
CA SER A 742 6.38 -1.54 25.32
C SER A 742 7.38 -1.37 26.45
N ILE A 743 8.68 -1.51 26.12
CA ILE A 743 9.80 -1.17 27.00
C ILE A 743 10.45 0.12 26.50
N ILE A 744 10.70 1.07 27.42
CA ILE A 744 11.26 2.39 27.12
C ILE A 744 12.60 2.52 27.84
N PRO A 745 13.74 2.45 27.13
CA PRO A 745 15.06 2.55 27.77
C PRO A 745 15.34 3.97 28.26
N PRO A 746 15.93 4.13 29.46
CA PRO A 746 16.29 5.45 30.01
C PRO A 746 17.51 6.09 29.34
N GLU A 747 18.32 5.33 28.64
CA GLU A 747 19.56 5.79 27.99
C GLU A 747 19.74 5.08 26.63
N THR A 748 20.40 5.73 25.70
CA THR A 748 20.82 5.10 24.44
C THR A 748 22.02 4.21 24.70
N ASN A 749 21.83 2.88 24.68
CA ASN A 749 22.87 1.89 24.99
C ASN A 749 22.54 0.51 24.39
N GLN A 750 23.50 -0.43 24.56
CA GLN A 750 23.26 -1.86 24.34
C GLN A 750 22.60 -2.48 25.57
N TYR A 751 21.45 -3.12 25.38
CA TYR A 751 20.70 -3.82 26.44
C TYR A 751 20.69 -5.31 26.19
N SER A 752 20.86 -6.10 27.26
CA SER A 752 20.63 -7.54 27.23
C SER A 752 19.49 -7.88 28.18
N PHE A 753 18.65 -8.81 27.77
CA PHE A 753 17.48 -9.27 28.52
C PHE A 753 17.73 -10.65 29.10
N LYS A 754 17.14 -10.93 30.26
CA LYS A 754 17.18 -12.25 30.86
C LYS A 754 15.78 -12.65 31.32
N LEU A 755 15.38 -13.84 30.96
CA LEU A 755 14.18 -14.51 31.48
C LEU A 755 14.59 -15.63 32.41
N LYS A 756 13.90 -15.68 33.55
CA LYS A 756 13.92 -16.82 34.48
C LYS A 756 12.49 -17.31 34.59
N ALA A 757 12.25 -18.57 34.31
CA ALA A 757 10.93 -19.17 34.36
C ALA A 757 10.98 -20.64 34.75
N ASP A 758 9.92 -21.09 35.33
CA ASP A 758 9.48 -22.46 35.53
C ASP A 758 8.10 -22.51 34.86
N ASP A 759 7.92 -23.21 33.92
CA ASP A 759 8.32 -23.94 32.79
C ASP A 759 8.87 -23.15 31.61
N TYR A 760 7.99 -22.72 30.69
CA TYR A 760 8.35 -22.08 29.41
C TYR A 760 8.07 -20.59 29.40
N ALA A 761 9.06 -19.79 29.03
CA ALA A 761 8.86 -18.38 28.76
C ALA A 761 9.64 -17.89 27.53
N THR A 762 9.04 -16.97 26.74
CA THR A 762 9.67 -16.37 25.57
C THR A 762 9.45 -14.86 25.59
N LEU A 763 10.51 -14.10 25.34
CA LEU A 763 10.46 -12.66 25.03
C LEU A 763 10.55 -12.45 23.53
N LEU A 764 9.60 -11.74 23.00
CA LEU A 764 9.55 -11.30 21.61
C LEU A 764 9.68 -9.78 21.57
N LEU A 765 10.49 -9.27 20.65
CA LEU A 765 10.65 -7.85 20.38
C LEU A 765 10.27 -7.57 18.93
N ARG A 766 9.57 -6.48 18.67
CA ARG A 766 9.21 -6.09 17.32
C ARG A 766 10.41 -5.46 16.61
N ASN A 767 10.74 -5.96 15.42
CA ASN A 767 11.80 -5.43 14.56
C ASN A 767 11.33 -4.22 13.74
N GLU A 768 12.23 -3.61 12.97
CA GLU A 768 11.94 -2.47 12.10
C GLU A 768 10.96 -2.83 10.96
N ASP A 769 10.90 -4.09 10.55
CA ASP A 769 9.99 -4.61 9.52
C ASP A 769 8.56 -4.84 10.05
N GLY A 770 8.34 -4.65 11.35
CA GLY A 770 7.05 -4.78 11.99
C GLY A 770 6.73 -6.18 12.52
N GLU A 771 7.63 -7.16 12.38
CA GLU A 771 7.47 -8.52 12.87
C GLU A 771 8.02 -8.70 14.27
N PHE A 772 7.37 -9.56 15.09
CA PHE A 772 7.88 -9.97 16.39
C PHE A 772 8.90 -11.08 16.24
N THR A 773 10.15 -10.80 16.60
CA THR A 773 11.25 -11.76 16.58
C THR A 773 11.58 -12.24 18.00
N GLU A 774 11.91 -13.50 18.13
CA GLU A 774 12.33 -14.09 19.40
C GLU A 774 13.69 -13.52 19.84
N VAL A 775 13.72 -12.92 21.03
CA VAL A 775 14.92 -12.35 21.65
C VAL A 775 15.56 -13.33 22.60
N VAL A 776 14.76 -13.98 23.45
CA VAL A 776 15.21 -15.01 24.36
C VAL A 776 14.05 -15.96 24.68
N SER A 777 14.33 -17.25 24.73
CA SER A 777 13.39 -18.30 25.11
C SER A 777 14.04 -19.20 26.12
N VAL A 778 13.34 -19.51 27.20
CA VAL A 778 13.79 -20.38 28.30
C VAL A 778 12.78 -21.53 28.51
N ASN A 779 13.31 -22.70 28.76
CA ASN A 779 12.52 -23.87 29.12
C ASN A 779 13.07 -24.37 30.44
N CYS A 780 12.43 -24.01 31.55
CA CYS A 780 12.82 -24.23 32.94
C CYS A 780 14.24 -23.76 33.28
N GLY A 781 14.39 -22.72 34.13
CA GLY A 781 15.66 -22.11 34.50
C GLY A 781 15.81 -20.65 34.10
N GLU A 782 17.03 -20.23 33.71
CA GLU A 782 17.29 -18.86 33.27
C GLU A 782 18.12 -18.83 31.99
N LYS A 783 17.84 -17.83 31.14
CA LYS A 783 18.56 -17.62 29.88
C LYS A 783 18.68 -16.13 29.55
N GLU A 784 19.82 -15.76 28.94
CA GLU A 784 20.13 -14.39 28.53
C GLU A 784 20.03 -14.22 27.00
N SER A 785 19.66 -13.00 26.56
CA SER A 785 19.68 -12.62 25.15
C SER A 785 21.07 -12.13 24.71
N SER A 786 21.29 -12.06 23.40
CA SER A 786 22.31 -11.18 22.80
C SER A 786 22.00 -9.71 23.14
N SER A 787 23.02 -8.85 23.02
CA SER A 787 22.86 -7.41 23.25
C SER A 787 22.12 -6.76 22.07
N ILE A 788 21.15 -5.90 22.37
CA ILE A 788 20.33 -5.16 21.43
C ILE A 788 20.55 -3.67 21.64
N PHE A 789 20.83 -2.92 20.59
CA PHE A 789 20.96 -1.48 20.66
C PHE A 789 19.59 -0.81 20.75
N MET A 790 19.39 -0.01 21.80
CA MET A 790 18.14 0.71 22.04
C MET A 790 18.40 2.19 22.31
N LYS A 791 17.51 3.05 21.78
CA LYS A 791 17.61 4.52 21.91
C LYS A 791 16.79 5.01 23.09
N GLN A 792 17.31 6.00 23.82
CA GLN A 792 16.64 6.66 24.94
C GLN A 792 15.25 7.16 24.54
N GLY A 793 14.24 6.87 25.38
CA GLY A 793 12.88 7.39 25.26
C GLY A 793 12.09 6.80 24.10
N VAL A 794 12.68 5.90 23.30
CA VAL A 794 11.98 5.20 22.23
C VAL A 794 11.26 3.98 22.84
N ALA A 795 9.97 3.86 22.54
CA ALA A 795 9.18 2.71 22.99
C ALA A 795 9.40 1.54 22.00
N TYR A 796 9.85 0.42 22.54
CA TYR A 796 10.06 -0.84 21.83
C TYR A 796 8.96 -1.81 22.21
N PRO A 797 8.06 -2.20 21.28
CA PRO A 797 7.00 -3.14 21.58
C PRO A 797 7.55 -4.53 21.93
N ILE A 798 7.05 -5.09 23.03
CA ILE A 798 7.45 -6.41 23.51
C ILE A 798 6.23 -7.29 23.80
N ARG A 799 6.42 -8.60 23.65
CA ARG A 799 5.52 -9.64 24.13
C ARG A 799 6.30 -10.64 24.97
N ILE A 800 5.79 -10.95 26.15
CA ILE A 800 6.35 -12.00 27.01
C ILE A 800 5.28 -13.08 27.12
N LYS A 801 5.58 -14.27 26.63
CA LYS A 801 4.72 -15.45 26.72
C LYS A 801 5.23 -16.37 27.82
N TYR A 802 4.34 -16.81 28.69
CA TYR A 802 4.63 -17.74 29.76
C TYR A 802 3.59 -18.86 29.75
N SER A 803 4.04 -20.11 29.88
CA SER A 803 3.17 -21.27 29.94
C SER A 803 3.59 -22.16 31.09
N GLU A 804 2.66 -22.41 31.97
CA GLU A 804 2.80 -23.31 33.14
C GLU A 804 2.16 -24.66 32.84
N VAL A 805 2.91 -25.75 33.13
CA VAL A 805 2.42 -27.08 32.90
C VAL A 805 2.16 -27.81 34.23
N ASN A 806 3.12 -27.84 35.14
CA ASN A 806 2.95 -28.46 36.45
C ASN A 806 4.11 -28.11 37.40
N GLN A 807 3.82 -27.90 38.69
CA GLN A 807 4.73 -27.69 39.80
C GLN A 807 5.58 -26.40 39.76
N GLY A 808 5.22 -25.42 40.59
CA GLY A 808 6.12 -24.37 40.99
C GLY A 808 6.18 -23.15 40.06
N ALA A 809 5.02 -22.63 39.64
CA ALA A 809 4.91 -21.48 38.72
C ALA A 809 5.70 -20.26 39.16
N GLN A 810 6.67 -19.82 38.33
CA GLN A 810 7.41 -18.59 38.52
C GLN A 810 7.86 -17.97 37.20
N ILE A 811 7.93 -16.64 37.15
CA ILE A 811 8.56 -15.91 36.06
C ILE A 811 9.19 -14.61 36.55
N GLN A 812 10.38 -14.29 36.02
CA GLN A 812 11.08 -13.04 36.27
C GLN A 812 11.68 -12.48 34.96
N PHE A 813 11.44 -11.19 34.69
CA PHE A 813 11.94 -10.47 33.55
C PHE A 813 12.95 -9.40 33.97
N GLU A 814 14.18 -9.58 33.55
CA GLU A 814 15.31 -8.72 33.89
C GLU A 814 15.99 -8.16 32.65
N TRP A 815 16.63 -7.04 32.84
CA TRP A 815 17.52 -6.44 31.86
C TRP A 815 18.79 -5.90 32.48
N ARG A 816 19.79 -5.67 31.61
CA ARG A 816 20.99 -4.89 31.96
C ARG A 816 21.43 -4.06 30.77
N LYS A 817 21.98 -2.88 31.01
CA LYS A 817 22.78 -2.16 30.03
C LYS A 817 24.21 -2.68 30.03
N SER A 818 24.95 -2.45 28.93
CA SER A 818 26.35 -2.87 28.81
C SER A 818 27.19 -2.34 29.96
N GLY A 819 27.86 -3.23 30.71
CA GLY A 819 28.66 -2.92 31.88
C GLY A 819 27.97 -2.98 33.24
N ASP A 820 26.64 -3.17 33.29
CA ASP A 820 25.86 -3.27 34.54
C ASP A 820 25.47 -4.71 34.87
N HIS A 821 24.94 -4.89 36.09
CA HIS A 821 24.33 -6.14 36.55
C HIS A 821 22.85 -6.23 36.14
N TYR A 822 22.30 -7.44 36.00
CA TYR A 822 20.89 -7.66 35.75
C TYR A 822 20.02 -7.14 36.89
N LYS A 823 18.94 -6.46 36.53
CA LYS A 823 17.89 -5.93 37.43
C LYS A 823 16.53 -6.21 36.82
N VAL A 824 15.56 -6.47 37.68
CA VAL A 824 14.15 -6.58 37.25
C VAL A 824 13.76 -5.27 36.59
N VAL A 825 13.06 -5.35 35.46
CA VAL A 825 12.57 -4.17 34.74
C VAL A 825 11.52 -3.49 35.60
N GLU A 826 11.77 -2.23 35.96
CA GLU A 826 10.85 -1.44 36.79
C GLU A 826 9.67 -0.93 35.97
N SER A 827 8.52 -0.69 36.64
CA SER A 827 7.27 -0.23 36.03
C SER A 827 7.43 1.06 35.22
N SER A 828 8.31 1.97 35.65
CA SER A 828 8.60 3.24 34.97
C SER A 828 9.21 3.07 33.56
N TYR A 829 9.77 1.90 33.27
CA TYR A 829 10.31 1.56 31.94
C TYR A 829 9.37 0.68 31.11
N LEU A 830 8.20 0.35 31.64
CA LEU A 830 7.19 -0.46 31.00
C LEU A 830 5.93 0.39 30.75
N SER A 831 5.36 0.29 29.57
CA SER A 831 4.10 0.95 29.23
C SER A 831 3.07 -0.09 28.79
N PRO A 832 1.86 -0.08 29.37
CA PRO A 832 0.78 -0.96 28.94
C PRO A 832 0.23 -0.59 27.57
N THR A 833 0.52 0.64 27.10
CA THR A 833 0.19 1.08 25.76
C THR A 833 1.28 0.62 24.80
N ALA A 834 0.90 -0.14 23.80
CA ALA A 834 1.74 -0.44 22.65
C ALA A 834 1.89 0.84 21.83
N VAL A 835 2.83 1.71 22.21
CA VAL A 835 3.11 2.95 21.51
C VAL A 835 3.76 2.63 20.18
N ARG A 836 3.15 3.19 19.11
CA ARG A 836 3.59 3.14 17.70
C ARG A 836 3.83 1.73 17.12
N GLY A 837 2.76 1.17 16.58
CA GLY A 837 2.81 0.06 15.64
C GLY A 837 2.83 -1.35 16.24
N ALA A 838 2.69 -1.54 17.54
CA ALA A 838 2.39 -2.82 18.14
C ALA A 838 0.90 -2.84 18.50
N GLY A 839 0.08 -3.21 17.56
CA GLY A 839 -1.31 -3.47 17.84
C GLY A 839 -1.43 -4.67 18.75
N MET A 840 -2.16 -4.54 19.85
CA MET A 840 -3.03 -5.62 20.23
C MET A 840 -4.10 -5.67 19.13
N GLY A 841 -3.75 -6.27 17.96
CA GLY A 841 -4.66 -6.33 16.85
C GLY A 841 -5.77 -7.30 17.15
N ASP A 842 -6.96 -6.82 17.47
CA ASP A 842 -8.12 -7.66 17.23
C ASP A 842 -8.18 -7.85 15.70
N ILE A 843 -7.95 -9.08 15.27
CA ILE A 843 -8.05 -9.46 13.86
C ILE A 843 -9.52 -9.41 13.49
N VAL A 844 -9.87 -8.53 12.56
CA VAL A 844 -11.24 -8.36 12.08
C VAL A 844 -11.37 -8.83 10.64
N GLN A 845 -12.56 -9.29 10.30
CA GLN A 845 -12.88 -9.65 8.92
C GLN A 845 -13.32 -8.41 8.15
N VAL A 846 -12.72 -8.22 7.01
CA VAL A 846 -13.08 -7.16 6.06
C VAL A 846 -13.58 -7.82 4.79
N LYS A 847 -14.76 -7.44 4.35
CA LYS A 847 -15.34 -7.85 3.07
C LYS A 847 -15.06 -6.75 2.06
N ASP A 848 -14.45 -7.11 0.94
CA ASP A 848 -14.14 -6.19 -0.14
C ASP A 848 -15.34 -5.95 -1.09
N PRO A 849 -15.25 -5.01 -2.05
CA PRO A 849 -16.33 -4.71 -3.00
C PRO A 849 -16.75 -5.89 -3.89
N PHE A 850 -15.87 -6.87 -4.08
CA PHE A 850 -16.10 -8.05 -4.91
C PHE A 850 -16.68 -9.22 -4.13
N GLY A 851 -16.77 -9.09 -2.80
CA GLY A 851 -17.33 -10.10 -1.90
C GLY A 851 -16.28 -11.02 -1.25
N ASP A 852 -15.01 -10.85 -1.57
CA ASP A 852 -13.90 -11.56 -0.93
C ASP A 852 -13.72 -11.11 0.51
N VAL A 853 -13.41 -12.06 1.40
CA VAL A 853 -13.16 -11.78 2.81
C VAL A 853 -11.68 -11.93 3.11
N PHE A 854 -11.10 -10.90 3.72
CA PHE A 854 -9.73 -10.93 4.21
C PHE A 854 -9.65 -10.43 5.66
N HIS A 855 -8.47 -10.56 6.26
CA HIS A 855 -8.24 -10.17 7.65
C HIS A 855 -7.46 -8.87 7.71
N ALA A 856 -7.89 -7.96 8.59
CA ALA A 856 -7.22 -6.72 8.93
C ALA A 856 -7.05 -6.61 10.45
N GLU A 857 -6.18 -5.72 10.90
CA GLU A 857 -5.90 -5.52 12.33
C GLU A 857 -6.44 -4.18 12.79
N ILE A 858 -7.18 -4.15 13.92
CA ILE A 858 -7.52 -2.92 14.60
C ILE A 858 -6.56 -2.75 15.78
N TYR A 859 -5.88 -1.64 15.84
CA TYR A 859 -4.92 -1.34 16.89
C TYR A 859 -5.05 0.10 17.39
N HIS A 860 -4.56 0.35 18.61
CA HIS A 860 -4.44 1.70 19.15
C HIS A 860 -3.18 2.39 18.63
N SER A 861 -3.34 3.59 18.15
CA SER A 861 -2.25 4.50 17.80
C SER A 861 -2.36 5.78 18.63
N ASP A 862 -1.31 6.64 18.61
CA ASP A 862 -1.37 7.97 19.27
C ASP A 862 -2.54 8.83 18.78
N ASN A 863 -3.12 8.49 17.62
CA ASN A 863 -4.21 9.23 16.98
C ASN A 863 -5.61 8.66 17.29
N GLY A 864 -5.70 7.51 17.96
CA GLY A 864 -6.96 6.81 18.23
C GLY A 864 -6.95 5.35 17.75
N MET A 865 -8.12 4.77 17.58
CA MET A 865 -8.29 3.43 17.01
C MET A 865 -8.08 3.47 15.51
N VAL A 866 -7.22 2.60 15.01
CA VAL A 866 -6.82 2.55 13.61
C VAL A 866 -7.06 1.15 13.04
N LEU A 867 -7.66 1.08 11.86
CA LEU A 867 -7.75 -0.14 11.07
C LEU A 867 -6.56 -0.19 10.11
N GLY A 868 -5.67 -1.16 10.30
CA GLY A 868 -4.53 -1.43 9.44
C GLY A 868 -4.86 -2.48 8.39
N ILE A 869 -4.78 -2.11 7.13
CA ILE A 869 -5.03 -2.99 5.98
C ILE A 869 -3.72 -3.12 5.21
N SER A 870 -3.17 -4.33 5.17
CA SER A 870 -1.92 -4.66 4.44
C SER A 870 -2.17 -5.14 3.01
N ARG A 871 -3.40 -5.04 2.53
CA ARG A 871 -3.81 -5.40 1.17
C ARG A 871 -4.11 -4.15 0.37
N SER A 872 -3.91 -4.22 -0.93
CA SER A 872 -4.30 -3.15 -1.87
C SER A 872 -5.80 -2.87 -1.80
N LEU A 873 -6.14 -1.59 -1.61
CA LEU A 873 -7.51 -1.10 -1.59
C LEU A 873 -7.94 -0.66 -2.98
N MET A 874 -8.92 -1.36 -3.51
CA MET A 874 -9.58 -1.04 -4.78
C MET A 874 -10.79 -0.14 -4.54
N PRO A 875 -11.20 0.66 -5.53
CA PRO A 875 -12.42 1.44 -5.44
C PRO A 875 -13.65 0.60 -5.11
N GLY A 876 -14.50 1.12 -4.24
CA GLY A 876 -15.74 0.43 -3.84
C GLY A 876 -16.01 0.51 -2.34
N ILE A 877 -16.95 -0.29 -1.88
CA ILE A 877 -17.41 -0.31 -0.49
C ILE A 877 -16.85 -1.52 0.25
N TYR A 878 -16.26 -1.25 1.38
CA TYR A 878 -15.71 -2.25 2.30
C TYR A 878 -16.55 -2.32 3.56
N THR A 879 -16.75 -3.53 4.08
CA THR A 879 -17.49 -3.76 5.33
C THR A 879 -16.58 -4.48 6.31
N VAL A 880 -16.39 -3.90 7.47
CA VAL A 880 -15.58 -4.44 8.58
C VAL A 880 -16.48 -5.01 9.64
N ASN A 881 -16.35 -6.27 9.97
CA ASN A 881 -17.07 -6.91 11.07
C ASN A 881 -16.39 -6.59 12.39
N ILE A 882 -17.07 -5.91 13.29
CA ILE A 882 -16.54 -5.41 14.55
C ILE A 882 -16.91 -6.38 15.69
N PRO A 883 -15.94 -6.96 16.40
CA PRO A 883 -16.19 -7.75 17.60
C PRO A 883 -16.80 -6.92 18.73
N ASP A 884 -17.66 -7.51 19.54
CA ASP A 884 -18.29 -6.84 20.68
C ASP A 884 -17.28 -6.27 21.69
N THR A 885 -16.09 -6.85 21.76
CA THR A 885 -14.98 -6.43 22.64
C THR A 885 -14.48 -5.03 22.35
N ILE A 886 -14.54 -4.58 21.08
CA ILE A 886 -14.05 -3.27 20.63
C ILE A 886 -15.16 -2.32 20.22
N LYS A 887 -16.40 -2.77 20.17
CA LYS A 887 -17.58 -1.95 19.80
C LYS A 887 -17.69 -0.69 20.66
N THR A 888 -17.52 -0.81 21.97
CA THR A 888 -17.59 0.30 22.95
C THR A 888 -16.56 1.39 22.68
N TYR A 889 -15.40 1.04 22.10
CA TYR A 889 -14.35 2.01 21.80
C TYR A 889 -14.59 2.76 20.49
N LEU A 890 -15.29 2.15 19.55
CA LEU A 890 -15.61 2.74 18.24
C LEU A 890 -16.84 3.64 18.28
N GLY A 891 -17.65 3.50 19.34
CA GLY A 891 -18.81 4.38 19.59
C GLY A 891 -19.85 4.31 18.47
N SER A 892 -20.37 5.48 18.08
CA SER A 892 -21.49 5.63 17.17
C SER A 892 -21.22 5.32 15.71
N ILE A 893 -19.96 5.03 15.29
CA ILE A 893 -19.69 4.67 13.89
C ILE A 893 -20.05 3.21 13.56
N VAL A 894 -20.22 2.36 14.58
CA VAL A 894 -20.61 0.97 14.45
C VAL A 894 -22.12 0.89 14.23
N THR A 895 -22.52 0.21 13.15
CA THR A 895 -23.94 -0.02 12.85
C THR A 895 -24.58 -1.00 13.85
N GLU A 896 -25.90 -1.11 13.84
CA GLU A 896 -26.63 -2.09 14.67
C GLU A 896 -26.18 -3.54 14.40
N GLU A 897 -25.72 -3.84 13.18
CA GLU A 897 -25.23 -5.15 12.76
C GLU A 897 -23.77 -5.42 13.15
N ASN A 898 -23.18 -4.62 14.03
CA ASN A 898 -21.78 -4.68 14.43
C ASN A 898 -20.81 -4.52 13.26
N THR A 899 -21.12 -3.67 12.30
CA THR A 899 -20.25 -3.40 11.16
C THR A 899 -19.84 -1.94 11.10
N VAL A 900 -18.68 -1.67 10.53
CA VAL A 900 -18.25 -0.36 10.07
C VAL A 900 -18.06 -0.42 8.56
N VAL A 901 -18.66 0.53 7.86
CA VAL A 901 -18.56 0.64 6.40
C VAL A 901 -17.62 1.79 6.06
N PHE A 902 -16.72 1.57 5.10
CA PHE A 902 -15.91 2.65 4.53
C PHE A 902 -15.90 2.56 3.00
N SER A 903 -15.67 3.70 2.35
CA SER A 903 -15.62 3.83 0.89
C SER A 903 -14.19 4.13 0.44
N VAL A 904 -13.79 3.47 -0.63
CA VAL A 904 -12.60 3.84 -1.41
C VAL A 904 -13.13 4.51 -2.68
N ALA A 905 -12.88 5.82 -2.78
CA ALA A 905 -13.44 6.61 -3.88
C ALA A 905 -12.69 6.35 -5.18
N ALA A 906 -13.42 6.10 -6.26
CA ALA A 906 -12.88 6.18 -7.60
C ALA A 906 -12.53 7.63 -7.94
N GLY A 907 -11.40 7.87 -8.58
CA GLY A 907 -11.05 9.22 -9.06
C GLY A 907 -11.98 9.64 -10.21
N VAL A 908 -12.40 10.90 -10.23
CA VAL A 908 -13.27 11.45 -11.30
C VAL A 908 -12.50 11.83 -12.56
N SER A 909 -11.16 11.77 -12.53
CA SER A 909 -10.27 12.14 -13.62
C SER A 909 -10.47 11.32 -14.91
N GLU A 910 -10.86 10.07 -14.78
CA GLU A 910 -11.16 9.14 -15.89
C GLU A 910 -12.39 9.54 -16.72
N SER A 911 -13.27 10.36 -16.15
CA SER A 911 -14.44 10.88 -16.87
C SER A 911 -14.08 11.86 -17.99
N HIS A 912 -12.88 12.47 -17.92
CA HIS A 912 -12.32 13.33 -18.96
C HIS A 912 -11.48 12.52 -19.94
N MET A 913 -12.12 12.01 -21.00
CA MET A 913 -11.48 11.11 -21.96
C MET A 913 -10.61 11.86 -22.97
N GLU A 914 -9.36 12.07 -22.63
CA GLU A 914 -8.37 12.67 -23.52
C GLU A 914 -7.41 11.61 -24.06
N ALA A 915 -7.39 11.45 -25.39
CA ALA A 915 -6.47 10.51 -26.02
C ALA A 915 -5.04 11.05 -26.01
N ILE A 916 -4.06 10.15 -25.82
CA ILE A 916 -2.65 10.49 -25.87
C ILE A 916 -2.26 10.95 -27.28
N SER A 917 -1.52 12.05 -27.35
CA SER A 917 -1.04 12.60 -28.63
C SER A 917 0.20 11.85 -29.16
N LEU A 918 0.47 12.01 -30.45
CA LEU A 918 1.68 11.45 -31.08
C LEU A 918 2.96 12.00 -30.45
N ASP A 919 3.00 13.29 -30.13
CA ASP A 919 4.15 13.96 -29.51
C ASP A 919 4.41 13.40 -28.10
N GLN A 920 3.36 13.17 -27.32
CA GLN A 920 3.45 12.56 -26.01
C GLN A 920 3.95 11.11 -26.09
N THR A 921 3.48 10.36 -27.09
CA THR A 921 3.96 9.00 -27.33
C THR A 921 5.44 8.97 -27.70
N GLU A 922 5.91 9.93 -28.53
CA GLU A 922 7.32 10.05 -28.90
C GLU A 922 8.20 10.38 -27.69
N LEU A 923 7.73 11.23 -26.75
CA LEU A 923 8.44 11.51 -25.51
C LEU A 923 8.70 10.23 -24.70
N LEU A 924 7.73 9.31 -24.63
CA LEU A 924 7.86 8.05 -23.89
C LEU A 924 8.93 7.14 -24.50
N THR A 925 9.17 7.21 -25.80
CA THR A 925 10.21 6.39 -26.46
C THR A 925 11.65 6.73 -26.01
N ASN A 926 11.86 7.87 -25.36
CA ASN A 926 13.14 8.23 -24.74
C ASN A 926 13.46 7.41 -23.49
N TYR A 927 12.44 6.82 -22.88
CA TYR A 927 12.56 6.10 -21.62
C TYR A 927 12.38 4.59 -21.75
N ILE A 928 11.47 4.14 -22.62
CA ILE A 928 11.13 2.73 -22.80
C ILE A 928 11.10 2.36 -24.30
N VAL A 929 11.34 1.08 -24.60
CA VAL A 929 11.18 0.55 -25.96
C VAL A 929 9.68 0.35 -26.21
N LEU A 930 9.00 1.42 -26.64
CA LEU A 930 7.56 1.46 -26.86
C LEU A 930 7.21 1.24 -28.35
N SER A 931 6.18 0.43 -28.58
CA SER A 931 5.56 0.24 -29.90
C SER A 931 4.05 0.31 -29.76
N VAL A 932 3.42 1.26 -30.41
CA VAL A 932 1.95 1.38 -30.41
C VAL A 932 1.37 0.49 -31.50
N ALA A 933 0.39 -0.33 -31.17
CA ALA A 933 -0.32 -1.22 -32.08
C ALA A 933 -1.80 -0.82 -32.16
N HIS A 934 -2.22 -0.34 -33.32
CA HIS A 934 -3.64 0.02 -33.55
C HIS A 934 -4.49 -1.16 -34.02
N LYS A 935 -3.84 -2.28 -34.41
CA LYS A 935 -4.51 -3.49 -34.89
C LYS A 935 -4.06 -4.70 -34.06
N GLU A 936 -4.99 -5.58 -33.78
CA GLU A 936 -4.75 -6.88 -33.12
C GLU A 936 -3.67 -7.73 -33.82
N GLU A 937 -3.68 -7.73 -35.16
CA GLU A 937 -2.70 -8.49 -35.95
C GLU A 937 -1.25 -8.06 -35.69
N ASP A 938 -0.99 -6.81 -35.35
CA ASP A 938 0.37 -6.31 -35.12
C ASP A 938 0.91 -6.82 -33.78
N VAL A 939 0.06 -6.94 -32.76
CA VAL A 939 0.41 -7.59 -31.50
C VAL A 939 0.70 -9.07 -31.70
N LEU A 940 -0.15 -9.79 -32.44
CA LEU A 940 0.06 -11.21 -32.78
C LEU A 940 1.36 -11.42 -33.54
N LYS A 941 1.69 -10.58 -34.51
CA LYS A 941 2.99 -10.63 -35.22
C LYS A 941 4.17 -10.45 -34.28
N ALA A 942 4.05 -9.54 -33.30
CA ALA A 942 5.07 -9.31 -32.28
C ALA A 942 5.22 -10.50 -31.33
N ILE A 943 4.11 -11.08 -30.86
CA ILE A 943 4.12 -12.29 -30.03
C ILE A 943 4.69 -13.50 -30.78
N HIS A 944 4.35 -13.68 -32.06
CA HIS A 944 4.90 -14.76 -32.89
C HIS A 944 6.38 -14.63 -33.22
N GLY A 945 7.02 -13.52 -32.84
CA GLY A 945 8.48 -13.38 -32.93
C GLY A 945 9.02 -13.00 -34.28
N GLN A 946 8.23 -12.48 -35.20
CA GLN A 946 8.74 -11.95 -36.47
C GLN A 946 9.65 -10.72 -36.28
N ALA A 947 9.53 -10.02 -35.17
CA ALA A 947 10.29 -8.82 -34.82
C ALA A 947 11.44 -9.02 -33.82
N PHE A 948 11.62 -10.21 -33.20
CA PHE A 948 12.53 -10.41 -32.06
C PHE A 948 13.57 -11.50 -32.30
N GLY A 949 14.71 -11.42 -31.60
CA GLY A 949 15.88 -12.27 -31.76
C GLY A 949 15.65 -13.76 -31.48
N LYS A 950 16.63 -14.58 -31.85
CA LYS A 950 16.55 -16.04 -31.80
C LYS A 950 17.61 -16.64 -30.89
N GLU A 951 17.21 -17.59 -30.05
CA GLU A 951 18.11 -18.41 -29.26
C GLU A 951 18.67 -19.58 -30.11
N ILE A 952 19.96 -19.79 -30.04
CA ILE A 952 20.66 -20.88 -30.81
C ILE A 952 21.17 -22.00 -29.90
N TRP A 953 20.91 -21.98 -28.59
CA TRP A 953 21.41 -23.01 -27.67
C TRP A 953 20.94 -24.42 -28.02
N ARG A 954 19.73 -24.59 -28.57
CA ARG A 954 19.21 -25.90 -29.00
C ARG A 954 20.03 -26.49 -30.14
N VAL A 955 20.48 -25.64 -31.06
CA VAL A 955 21.34 -26.06 -32.17
C VAL A 955 22.72 -26.51 -31.65
N LEU A 956 23.26 -25.77 -30.67
CA LEU A 956 24.54 -26.10 -30.03
C LEU A 956 24.44 -27.40 -29.21
N ALA A 957 23.37 -27.60 -28.48
CA ALA A 957 23.13 -28.83 -27.72
C ALA A 957 22.97 -30.04 -28.65
N PHE A 958 22.23 -29.89 -29.76
CA PHE A 958 22.09 -30.95 -30.77
C PHE A 958 23.43 -31.25 -31.46
N ALA A 959 24.23 -30.23 -31.79
CA ALA A 959 25.58 -30.41 -32.33
C ALA A 959 26.50 -31.16 -31.34
N ALA A 960 26.47 -30.79 -30.04
CA ALA A 960 27.22 -31.50 -29.00
C ALA A 960 26.85 -32.98 -28.93
N PHE A 961 25.54 -33.30 -29.01
CA PHE A 961 25.04 -34.68 -29.06
C PHE A 961 25.52 -35.44 -30.30
N LEU A 962 25.50 -34.82 -31.50
CA LEU A 962 26.01 -35.40 -32.70
C LEU A 962 27.53 -35.69 -32.62
N PHE A 963 28.32 -34.77 -32.03
CA PHE A 963 29.75 -34.99 -31.82
C PHE A 963 30.02 -36.10 -30.80
N LEU A 964 29.18 -36.28 -29.79
CA LEU A 964 29.27 -37.38 -28.84
C LEU A 964 29.03 -38.72 -29.54
N ILE A 965 28.00 -38.81 -30.40
CA ILE A 965 27.74 -40.00 -31.21
C ILE A 965 28.94 -40.25 -32.17
N ALA A 966 29.43 -39.22 -32.83
CA ALA A 966 30.58 -39.32 -33.75
C ALA A 966 31.84 -39.80 -33.01
N GLU A 967 32.11 -39.36 -31.79
CA GLU A 967 33.23 -39.81 -30.96
C GLU A 967 33.11 -41.31 -30.66
N VAL A 968 31.92 -41.78 -30.25
CA VAL A 968 31.67 -43.20 -29.96
C VAL A 968 31.88 -44.06 -31.21
N ILE A 969 31.32 -43.64 -32.37
CA ILE A 969 31.47 -44.33 -33.66
C ILE A 969 32.95 -44.35 -34.07
N LEU A 970 33.63 -43.20 -33.95
CA LEU A 970 35.03 -43.06 -34.33
C LEU A 970 35.93 -43.94 -33.46
N THR A 971 35.70 -43.94 -32.15
CA THR A 971 36.45 -44.81 -31.20
C THR A 971 36.25 -46.29 -31.54
N ARG A 972 34.98 -46.68 -31.80
CA ARG A 972 34.69 -48.07 -32.20
C ARG A 972 35.32 -48.44 -33.55
N TRP A 973 35.25 -47.54 -34.55
CA TRP A 973 35.86 -47.77 -35.88
C TRP A 973 37.38 -47.89 -35.80
N ILE A 974 38.06 -47.02 -35.04
CA ILE A 974 39.49 -47.06 -34.78
C ILE A 974 39.83 -48.38 -34.07
N ALA A 975 39.06 -48.83 -33.09
CA ALA A 975 39.27 -50.09 -32.39
C ALA A 975 39.16 -51.32 -33.35
N ILE A 976 38.17 -51.33 -34.25
CA ILE A 976 37.94 -52.34 -35.24
C ILE A 976 39.09 -52.32 -36.24
N GLN A 977 39.50 -51.14 -36.74
CA GLN A 977 40.63 -51.04 -37.71
C GLN A 977 41.94 -51.45 -37.08
N ARG A 978 42.18 -51.20 -35.83
CA ARG A 978 43.39 -51.67 -35.13
C ARG A 978 43.34 -53.17 -34.91
N ARG A 979 42.20 -53.82 -34.76
CA ARG A 979 42.05 -55.31 -34.70
C ARG A 979 42.14 -55.97 -36.04
N THR A 980 41.56 -55.42 -37.10
CA THR A 980 41.60 -55.99 -38.47
C THR A 980 42.88 -55.70 -39.21
N GLY A 981 43.70 -54.72 -38.77
CA GLY A 981 45.02 -54.36 -39.38
C GLY A 981 46.15 -55.26 -38.94
N GLU A 982 45.92 -56.27 -38.11
CA GLU A 982 46.96 -57.28 -37.68
C GLU A 982 47.05 -58.51 -38.62
N LYS A 983 46.64 -58.40 -39.87
CA LYS A 983 47.11 -59.34 -40.85
C LYS A 983 48.51 -58.93 -41.27
N ILE A 984 49.47 -59.55 -40.63
CA ILE A 984 50.88 -59.55 -41.10
C ILE A 984 50.93 -60.46 -42.33
N ASP A 985 50.79 -59.91 -43.55
CA ASP A 985 51.22 -60.58 -44.78
C ASP A 985 52.73 -60.48 -44.82
N VAL A 986 53.34 -61.47 -44.24
CA VAL A 986 54.81 -61.73 -44.47
C VAL A 986 54.93 -62.51 -45.74
N GLU A 987 55.09 -61.86 -46.91
CA GLU A 987 55.56 -62.44 -48.07
C GLU A 987 57.05 -62.79 -47.86
N PHE A 988 57.34 -64.06 -47.57
CA PHE A 988 58.65 -64.62 -47.65
C PHE A 988 58.93 -64.88 -49.18
N LYS A 989 59.72 -64.04 -49.79
CA LYS A 989 60.35 -64.42 -51.08
C LYS A 989 61.17 -65.72 -50.89
N ASN A 990 60.69 -66.75 -51.55
CA ASN A 990 61.34 -68.06 -51.61
C ASN A 990 62.84 -67.98 -51.93
N ASP A 991 63.66 -68.35 -50.97
CA ASP A 991 64.87 -69.10 -51.24
C ASP A 991 64.94 -70.20 -50.15
N LYS A 992 64.66 -71.38 -50.64
CA LYS A 992 64.87 -72.74 -50.07
C LYS A 992 65.24 -72.78 -48.56
N LEU A 993 64.25 -72.96 -47.69
CA LEU A 993 64.45 -73.77 -46.48
C LEU A 993 63.07 -74.39 -46.17
N GLN A 994 62.97 -75.69 -46.27
CA GLN A 994 61.84 -76.50 -45.90
C GLN A 994 61.55 -76.29 -44.47
N ALA A 995 60.42 -75.65 -44.09
CA ALA A 995 59.89 -75.56 -42.72
C ALA A 995 59.41 -76.96 -42.34
N THR A 996 60.05 -77.57 -41.37
CA THR A 996 59.70 -78.85 -40.79
C THR A 996 58.22 -78.79 -40.22
N ASP A 997 57.53 -79.93 -40.42
CA ASP A 997 56.10 -80.12 -40.04
C ASP A 997 55.84 -79.79 -38.56
N SER A 998 56.81 -79.80 -37.69
CA SER A 998 56.68 -79.39 -36.26
C SER A 998 56.37 -77.91 -36.04
N PHE A 999 56.77 -77.04 -36.99
CA PHE A 999 56.49 -75.59 -36.84
C PHE A 999 55.03 -75.25 -37.23
N LYS A 1000 54.49 -76.05 -38.14
CA LYS A 1000 53.05 -75.90 -38.53
C LYS A 1000 52.13 -76.42 -37.42
N GLU A 1001 52.54 -77.45 -36.69
CA GLU A 1001 51.77 -78.02 -35.58
C GLU A 1001 51.79 -77.12 -34.37
N ASN A 1002 52.90 -76.46 -34.07
CA ASN A 1002 52.99 -75.45 -32.99
C ASN A 1002 52.18 -74.16 -33.28
N LEU A 1003 52.12 -73.74 -34.51
CA LEU A 1003 51.25 -72.64 -34.94
C LEU A 1003 49.77 -72.97 -34.84
N LYS A 1004 49.37 -74.22 -35.02
CA LYS A 1004 47.98 -74.67 -34.79
C LYS A 1004 47.61 -74.73 -33.29
N LYS A 1005 48.56 -75.11 -32.41
CA LYS A 1005 48.40 -75.21 -30.98
C LYS A 1005 48.26 -73.81 -30.29
N VAL A 1006 48.95 -72.82 -30.83
CA VAL A 1006 48.83 -71.44 -30.38
C VAL A 1006 47.46 -70.86 -30.76
N ARG A 1007 46.92 -71.23 -31.91
CA ARG A 1007 45.58 -70.76 -32.40
C ARG A 1007 44.39 -71.40 -31.68
N SER A 1008 44.56 -72.56 -31.03
CA SER A 1008 43.52 -73.24 -30.29
C SER A 1008 43.43 -72.85 -28.77
N LYS A 1009 44.30 -71.97 -28.26
CA LYS A 1009 44.35 -71.50 -26.92
C LYS A 1009 43.78 -70.09 -26.73
N GLU A 1010 43.29 -69.43 -27.79
CA GLU A 1010 42.64 -68.17 -27.82
C GLU A 1010 41.20 -68.22 -28.39
N ILE A 1011 40.45 -69.20 -27.96
CA ILE A 1011 38.98 -69.22 -28.06
C ILE A 1011 38.49 -69.36 -26.67
#